data_5c92da2e81d1f30e4b6f32e06c05d5ba
#
_entry.id   5c92da2e81d1f30e4b6f32e06c05d5ba
#
_cell.length_a   1.000
_cell.length_b   1.000
_cell.length_c   1.000
_cell.angle_alpha   90.00
_cell.angle_beta   90.00
_cell.angle_gamma   90.00
#
_symmetry.space_group_name_H-M   'P 1'
#
loop_
_entity.id
_entity.type
_entity.pdbx_description
1 polymer ?
#
loop_
_entity_poly.entity_id
_entity_poly.type
_entity_poly.pdbx_seq_one_letter_code
_entity_poly.pdbx_strand_id
1 'polypeptide(L)'
;MAREASQPERAKARFADQQVEMGAGGETHQVAADGDPVLTTQQGVPVADDQNSLRIGSRGPTALEDFHFREKIFHFDHERIPERVVHARGYGAHGYFECFDSLADVTSADLFQRAGEKTPAFVRFSTVAGNKGSADLARDVRGFAVKLYTREGNWDLVGNNIPVFFIQDAIKFPDIIHAAKEAPDRGFPQAQTAHDNFWDFISLNPESMNMALWIMSDRTIPRSFRFMEGFGVHTFRLVNAEGKSTYVKFHWKPKQGLQSLVWNEALKLNGADPDFHRRDLWNALEAGDYPEWELGLQLFDDDFADRFAFDVLDPTKLIPEEEVPIRRVGRLVLDRPVDNFFAETEQVAFCTQNIVPGIDFTNDPLLQGRNFSYLDTQVKRLGGPNFSQLPVNAPKCPFHHFQQDGHMAFNRQHGRANYEPNSWGGDDAGPRESPEQGFRSHPTAEDGHKRRVRAESFADHYSQARQFYLSQTEIEQRHIAAAFKFELSKVQTEAIRARVVSHLCNVDQDLAQQVADGLRLKDMPQAAEAAKPTQDGLPESPALSLLRSGPSTFKGRKVGVLVTDGVDAERLDALLAAVKEEGAMTALVAPAVGGVELSDGRWMQADEKIDGGPSVMFDAVALMVSAEGADMLKAEPTARDFVADAFAHLKFIAYDPAAMPLLEKAGVARELDDGFIEITEPGVAARFVVACRKLRHWAREPAIKQ
;
A
#
# COMPACT_ATOMS: atom_id res chain seq x y z
N MET A 1 17.10 20.93 17.87
CA MET A 1 15.89 21.67 18.27
C MET A 1 14.81 21.24 17.31
N ALA A 2 14.02 20.24 17.70
CA ALA A 2 12.83 19.87 16.97
C ALA A 2 11.88 21.09 17.04
N ARG A 3 11.54 21.65 15.88
CA ARG A 3 10.37 22.53 15.79
C ARG A 3 9.18 21.69 16.22
N GLU A 4 8.49 22.06 17.28
CA GLU A 4 7.10 21.71 17.46
C GLU A 4 6.42 22.05 16.12
N ALA A 5 6.04 21.03 15.39
CA ALA A 5 5.14 21.18 14.27
C ALA A 5 3.81 21.59 14.89
N SER A 6 3.57 22.89 15.02
CA SER A 6 2.21 23.39 15.09
C SER A 6 1.48 22.68 13.95
N GLN A 7 0.36 22.02 14.25
CA GLN A 7 -0.60 21.68 13.20
C GLN A 7 -0.66 22.93 12.30
N PRO A 8 -0.47 22.78 10.98
CA PRO A 8 -0.64 23.91 10.12
C PRO A 8 -1.95 24.55 10.56
N GLU A 9 -1.95 25.84 10.81
CA GLU A 9 -3.18 26.60 10.93
C GLU A 9 -3.88 26.46 9.57
N ARG A 10 -4.38 25.27 9.31
CA ARG A 10 -5.40 25.04 8.30
C ARG A 10 -6.46 26.01 8.69
N ALA A 11 -6.62 26.98 7.83
CA ALA A 11 -7.45 28.13 8.00
C ALA A 11 -8.59 27.78 8.95
N LYS A 12 -8.53 28.23 10.19
CA LYS A 12 -9.69 28.23 11.07
C LYS A 12 -10.78 28.73 10.15
N ALA A 13 -11.72 27.83 9.81
CA ALA A 13 -12.78 28.20 8.92
C ALA A 13 -13.23 29.57 9.39
N ARG A 14 -12.98 30.61 8.62
CA ARG A 14 -13.31 31.98 9.00
C ARG A 14 -14.82 32.07 8.88
N PHE A 15 -15.50 31.44 9.83
CA PHE A 15 -16.90 31.76 10.12
C PHE A 15 -16.85 33.13 10.80
N ALA A 16 -16.62 34.17 9.99
CA ALA A 16 -16.95 35.51 10.44
C ALA A 16 -18.46 35.53 10.73
N ASP A 17 -18.84 36.31 11.76
CA ASP A 17 -20.25 36.67 11.96
C ASP A 17 -20.71 37.46 10.72
N GLN A 18 -21.07 36.74 9.66
CA GLN A 18 -21.52 37.33 8.41
C GLN A 18 -22.97 37.69 8.59
N GLN A 19 -23.30 38.95 8.34
CA GLN A 19 -24.68 39.35 8.14
C GLN A 19 -25.17 38.70 6.84
N VAL A 20 -26.05 37.73 7.00
CA VAL A 20 -26.67 37.01 5.89
C VAL A 20 -27.79 37.87 5.33
N GLU A 21 -27.68 38.32 4.08
CA GLU A 21 -28.80 38.97 3.36
C GLU A 21 -29.80 37.92 2.92
N MET A 22 -30.90 37.83 3.65
CA MET A 22 -31.98 36.87 3.38
C MET A 22 -32.68 37.19 2.05
N GLY A 23 -32.89 36.15 1.25
CA GLY A 23 -33.63 36.23 -0.02
C GLY A 23 -32.82 36.67 -1.23
N ALA A 24 -31.53 36.93 -1.09
CA ALA A 24 -30.64 37.24 -2.23
C ALA A 24 -30.11 35.99 -2.92
N GLY A 25 -30.37 34.77 -2.40
CA GLY A 25 -29.85 33.51 -2.91
C GLY A 25 -28.40 33.26 -2.54
N GLY A 26 -27.81 34.13 -1.74
CA GLY A 26 -26.44 34.06 -1.29
C GLY A 26 -26.29 34.10 0.22
N GLU A 27 -27.25 33.48 0.91
CA GLU A 27 -27.35 33.48 2.39
C GLU A 27 -26.09 32.93 3.10
N THR A 28 -25.22 32.26 2.35
CA THR A 28 -23.98 31.69 2.83
C THR A 28 -22.72 32.34 2.20
N HIS A 29 -22.89 33.53 1.59
CA HIS A 29 -21.76 34.20 0.96
C HIS A 29 -20.61 34.43 1.96
N GLN A 30 -19.42 33.99 1.55
CA GLN A 30 -18.19 34.41 2.19
C GLN A 30 -17.79 35.79 1.65
N VAL A 31 -17.45 36.69 2.54
CA VAL A 31 -16.79 37.94 2.15
C VAL A 31 -15.29 37.66 2.04
N ALA A 32 -14.68 38.02 0.89
CA ALA A 32 -13.24 37.93 0.73
C ALA A 32 -12.51 38.73 1.80
N ALA A 33 -11.48 38.14 2.42
CA ALA A 33 -10.61 38.87 3.32
C ALA A 33 -9.51 39.58 2.52
N ASP A 34 -8.91 40.63 3.12
CA ASP A 34 -7.79 41.33 2.52
C ASP A 34 -6.66 40.33 2.21
N GLY A 35 -6.20 40.31 0.95
CA GLY A 35 -5.16 39.42 0.47
C GLY A 35 -5.64 38.06 -0.06
N ASP A 36 -6.93 37.74 -0.01
CA ASP A 36 -7.47 36.54 -0.66
C ASP A 36 -7.46 36.72 -2.21
N PRO A 37 -7.11 35.68 -2.97
CA PRO A 37 -7.17 35.75 -4.42
C PRO A 37 -8.62 35.91 -4.92
N VAL A 38 -8.81 36.74 -5.93
CA VAL A 38 -10.10 36.92 -6.58
C VAL A 38 -10.45 35.67 -7.39
N LEU A 39 -11.67 35.15 -7.24
CA LEU A 39 -12.18 34.06 -8.07
C LEU A 39 -12.23 34.48 -9.53
N THR A 40 -11.72 33.66 -10.43
CA THR A 40 -11.73 33.90 -11.87
C THR A 40 -12.25 32.68 -12.64
N THR A 41 -12.67 32.90 -13.88
CA THR A 41 -12.84 31.84 -14.87
C THR A 41 -11.48 31.22 -15.24
N GLN A 42 -11.44 30.13 -15.99
CA GLN A 42 -10.21 29.55 -16.54
C GLN A 42 -9.46 30.51 -17.49
N GLN A 43 -10.17 31.49 -18.06
CA GLN A 43 -9.58 32.53 -18.90
C GLN A 43 -9.14 33.77 -18.12
N GLY A 44 -9.22 33.74 -16.79
CA GLY A 44 -8.77 34.81 -15.91
C GLY A 44 -9.74 35.96 -15.72
N VAL A 45 -11.00 35.84 -16.11
CA VAL A 45 -12.02 36.88 -15.92
C VAL A 45 -12.51 36.86 -14.46
N PRO A 46 -12.42 37.96 -13.69
CA PRO A 46 -12.92 38.03 -12.34
C PRO A 46 -14.44 37.73 -12.29
N VAL A 47 -14.84 36.91 -11.31
CA VAL A 47 -16.23 36.48 -11.12
C VAL A 47 -16.84 37.27 -9.99
N ALA A 48 -17.97 37.96 -10.26
CA ALA A 48 -18.67 38.77 -9.27
C ALA A 48 -19.69 37.95 -8.47
N ASP A 49 -20.36 37.00 -9.11
CA ASP A 49 -21.35 36.12 -8.48
C ASP A 49 -21.19 34.70 -9.01
N ASP A 50 -20.84 33.76 -8.12
CA ASP A 50 -20.67 32.32 -8.41
C ASP A 50 -21.87 31.48 -7.89
N GLN A 51 -22.88 32.13 -7.31
CA GLN A 51 -24.01 31.45 -6.68
C GLN A 51 -25.26 31.43 -7.56
N ASN A 52 -25.35 32.37 -8.49
CA ASN A 52 -26.53 32.53 -9.33
C ASN A 52 -26.16 32.48 -10.82
N SER A 53 -26.94 31.74 -11.62
CA SER A 53 -26.88 31.83 -13.09
C SER A 53 -27.57 33.12 -13.61
N LEU A 54 -27.10 33.62 -14.74
CA LEU A 54 -27.70 34.80 -15.42
C LEU A 54 -29.14 34.47 -15.88
N ARG A 55 -30.12 35.22 -15.38
CA ARG A 55 -31.55 34.96 -15.65
C ARG A 55 -32.25 36.17 -16.27
N ILE A 56 -33.33 35.90 -16.97
CA ILE A 56 -34.24 36.89 -17.48
C ILE A 56 -35.39 37.08 -16.48
N GLY A 57 -35.26 38.06 -15.59
CA GLY A 57 -36.13 38.24 -14.43
C GLY A 57 -35.87 37.23 -13.32
N SER A 58 -36.44 37.42 -12.14
CA SER A 58 -36.12 36.62 -10.93
C SER A 58 -36.53 35.15 -10.99
N ARG A 59 -37.44 34.78 -11.88
CA ARG A 59 -37.93 33.40 -12.06
C ARG A 59 -37.90 32.94 -13.53
N GLY A 60 -37.29 33.71 -14.40
CA GLY A 60 -37.21 33.41 -15.83
C GLY A 60 -36.13 32.38 -16.17
N PRO A 61 -35.94 32.07 -17.46
CA PRO A 61 -34.97 31.14 -17.94
C PRO A 61 -33.52 31.67 -17.75
N THR A 62 -32.57 30.77 -17.64
CA THR A 62 -31.14 31.08 -17.71
C THR A 62 -30.77 31.49 -19.13
N ALA A 63 -29.97 32.57 -19.27
CA ALA A 63 -29.52 33.07 -20.56
C ALA A 63 -28.37 32.20 -21.09
N LEU A 64 -28.36 31.90 -22.39
CA LEU A 64 -27.28 31.11 -23.02
C LEU A 64 -25.94 31.86 -23.07
N GLU A 65 -25.91 33.15 -22.94
CA GLU A 65 -24.72 33.99 -22.89
C GLU A 65 -23.99 33.94 -21.54
N ASP A 66 -24.54 33.22 -20.54
CA ASP A 66 -23.85 33.01 -19.27
C ASP A 66 -22.62 32.12 -19.44
N PHE A 67 -21.48 32.74 -19.78
CA PHE A 67 -20.26 32.03 -20.08
C PHE A 67 -19.63 31.40 -18.81
N HIS A 68 -19.83 32.02 -17.65
CA HIS A 68 -19.32 31.49 -16.39
C HIS A 68 -20.03 30.20 -15.99
N PHE A 69 -21.37 30.19 -16.00
CA PHE A 69 -22.17 29.00 -15.75
C PHE A 69 -21.83 27.87 -16.73
N ARG A 70 -21.72 28.17 -18.02
CA ARG A 70 -21.39 27.17 -19.05
C ARG A 70 -20.01 26.59 -18.86
N GLU A 71 -19.00 27.41 -18.55
CA GLU A 71 -17.64 26.93 -18.27
C GLU A 71 -17.62 26.00 -17.04
N LYS A 72 -18.29 26.41 -15.96
CA LYS A 72 -18.37 25.66 -14.71
C LYS A 72 -19.01 24.27 -14.90
N ILE A 73 -20.14 24.19 -15.59
CA ILE A 73 -20.81 22.91 -15.89
C ILE A 73 -20.01 22.09 -16.87
N PHE A 74 -19.51 22.70 -17.95
CA PHE A 74 -18.68 22.02 -18.94
C PHE A 74 -17.48 21.33 -18.29
N HIS A 75 -16.74 22.04 -17.44
CA HIS A 75 -15.57 21.46 -16.77
C HIS A 75 -15.97 20.32 -15.84
N PHE A 76 -17.02 20.54 -15.04
CA PHE A 76 -17.52 19.52 -14.11
C PHE A 76 -17.90 18.20 -14.83
N ASP A 77 -18.56 18.30 -15.97
CA ASP A 77 -18.96 17.12 -16.76
C ASP A 77 -17.75 16.30 -17.27
N HIS A 78 -16.55 16.89 -17.29
CA HIS A 78 -15.33 16.28 -17.81
C HIS A 78 -14.22 16.06 -16.74
N GLU A 79 -14.55 16.15 -15.46
CA GLU A 79 -13.62 15.98 -14.34
C GLU A 79 -13.25 14.52 -14.04
N ARG A 80 -13.60 13.58 -14.89
CA ARG A 80 -13.28 12.16 -14.70
C ARG A 80 -12.37 11.64 -15.79
N ILE A 81 -11.36 10.86 -15.37
CA ILE A 81 -10.52 10.05 -16.26
C ILE A 81 -10.78 8.58 -15.97
N PRO A 82 -10.52 7.68 -16.93
CA PRO A 82 -10.56 6.25 -16.66
C PRO A 82 -9.65 5.89 -15.48
N GLU A 83 -10.12 5.02 -14.61
CA GLU A 83 -9.26 4.48 -13.54
C GLU A 83 -8.16 3.58 -14.14
N ARG A 84 -7.10 3.29 -13.37
CA ARG A 84 -6.10 2.29 -13.75
C ARG A 84 -6.76 0.93 -13.90
N VAL A 85 -6.33 0.16 -14.90
CA VAL A 85 -6.85 -1.20 -15.17
C VAL A 85 -6.68 -2.11 -13.95
N VAL A 86 -5.55 -1.98 -13.27
CA VAL A 86 -5.25 -2.53 -11.94
C VAL A 86 -4.60 -1.45 -11.10
N HIS A 87 -4.55 -1.63 -9.79
CA HIS A 87 -4.04 -0.63 -8.84
C HIS A 87 -4.85 0.69 -8.84
N ALA A 88 -6.15 0.63 -9.16
CA ALA A 88 -6.98 1.83 -9.26
C ALA A 88 -7.08 2.57 -7.92
N ARG A 89 -7.32 1.83 -6.83
CA ARG A 89 -7.30 2.39 -5.48
C ARG A 89 -5.88 2.50 -4.96
N GLY A 90 -5.43 3.70 -4.59
CA GLY A 90 -4.11 3.91 -4.05
C GLY A 90 -3.89 5.33 -3.53
N TYR A 91 -2.72 5.57 -2.94
CA TYR A 91 -2.33 6.84 -2.35
C TYR A 91 -0.85 7.11 -2.55
N GLY A 92 -0.52 8.35 -2.92
CA GLY A 92 0.85 8.79 -3.18
C GLY A 92 1.43 9.66 -2.07
N ALA A 93 2.75 9.69 -2.00
CA ALA A 93 3.50 10.61 -1.15
C ALA A 93 4.84 10.97 -1.81
N HIS A 94 5.34 12.15 -1.49
CA HIS A 94 6.67 12.61 -1.88
C HIS A 94 7.70 12.21 -0.85
N GLY A 95 8.96 12.18 -1.30
CA GLY A 95 10.09 11.91 -0.46
C GLY A 95 11.40 11.93 -1.22
N TYR A 96 12.37 11.21 -0.72
CA TYR A 96 13.68 11.08 -1.37
C TYR A 96 14.30 9.72 -1.10
N PHE A 97 15.13 9.28 -2.02
CA PHE A 97 16.08 8.19 -1.81
C PHE A 97 17.45 8.77 -1.47
N GLU A 98 18.11 8.21 -0.47
CA GLU A 98 19.48 8.58 -0.06
C GLU A 98 20.38 7.35 -0.17
N CYS A 99 21.41 7.44 -1.00
CA CYS A 99 22.41 6.39 -1.17
C CYS A 99 23.37 6.34 0.03
N PHE A 100 23.70 5.17 0.57
CA PHE A 100 24.60 5.02 1.72
C PHE A 100 26.06 5.13 1.30
N ASP A 101 26.44 4.37 0.24
CA ASP A 101 27.79 4.29 -0.27
C ASP A 101 27.79 4.16 -1.79
N SER A 102 28.95 4.41 -2.43
CA SER A 102 29.08 4.19 -3.87
C SER A 102 28.88 2.72 -4.26
N LEU A 103 28.15 2.49 -5.32
CA LEU A 103 27.95 1.18 -5.95
C LEU A 103 28.63 1.09 -7.31
N ALA A 104 29.68 1.86 -7.55
CA ALA A 104 30.43 1.86 -8.82
C ALA A 104 30.96 0.47 -9.19
N ASP A 105 31.12 -0.42 -8.21
CA ASP A 105 31.52 -1.82 -8.40
C ASP A 105 30.48 -2.63 -9.20
N VAL A 106 29.19 -2.27 -9.16
CA VAL A 106 28.11 -3.05 -9.79
C VAL A 106 27.26 -2.27 -10.80
N THR A 107 27.20 -0.94 -10.70
CA THR A 107 26.40 -0.12 -11.61
C THR A 107 27.02 1.23 -11.90
N SER A 108 26.82 1.74 -13.13
CA SER A 108 27.18 3.11 -13.50
C SER A 108 26.06 4.14 -13.23
N ALA A 109 24.88 3.72 -12.79
CA ALA A 109 23.73 4.61 -12.53
C ALA A 109 24.09 5.73 -11.55
N ASP A 110 23.92 6.99 -11.96
CA ASP A 110 24.40 8.17 -11.25
C ASP A 110 23.89 8.26 -9.80
N LEU A 111 22.63 7.90 -9.57
CA LEU A 111 22.04 7.95 -8.22
C LEU A 111 22.73 7.04 -7.19
N PHE A 112 23.53 6.07 -7.63
CA PHE A 112 24.27 5.13 -6.80
C PHE A 112 25.78 5.43 -6.72
N GLN A 113 26.26 6.55 -7.25
CA GLN A 113 27.70 6.80 -7.29
C GLN A 113 28.25 7.50 -6.05
N ARG A 114 27.43 8.19 -5.29
CA ARG A 114 27.90 9.07 -4.20
C ARG A 114 27.12 8.83 -2.90
N ALA A 115 27.89 8.61 -1.83
CA ALA A 115 27.33 8.52 -0.48
C ALA A 115 26.61 9.80 -0.07
N GLY A 116 25.45 9.66 0.56
CA GLY A 116 24.63 10.77 1.08
C GLY A 116 23.89 11.58 0.01
N GLU A 117 24.00 11.19 -1.26
CA GLU A 117 23.23 11.85 -2.33
C GLU A 117 21.75 11.54 -2.19
N LYS A 118 20.94 12.61 -2.27
CA LYS A 118 19.48 12.52 -2.21
C LYS A 118 18.87 12.71 -3.59
N THR A 119 18.12 11.71 -4.01
CA THR A 119 17.33 11.71 -5.25
C THR A 119 15.86 11.91 -4.89
N PRO A 120 15.15 12.95 -5.39
CA PRO A 120 13.73 13.12 -5.15
C PRO A 120 12.93 11.90 -5.60
N ALA A 121 11.89 11.56 -4.85
CA ALA A 121 11.04 10.40 -5.12
C ALA A 121 9.55 10.74 -5.02
N PHE A 122 8.75 9.99 -5.77
CA PHE A 122 7.32 9.90 -5.57
C PHE A 122 6.93 8.43 -5.47
N VAL A 123 6.25 8.06 -4.40
CA VAL A 123 5.82 6.69 -4.16
C VAL A 123 4.31 6.61 -4.19
N ARG A 124 3.78 5.55 -4.80
CA ARG A 124 2.36 5.25 -4.75
C ARG A 124 2.13 3.83 -4.26
N PHE A 125 1.41 3.71 -3.15
CA PHE A 125 0.86 2.46 -2.65
C PHE A 125 -0.54 2.24 -3.19
N SER A 126 -0.96 0.97 -3.33
CA SER A 126 -2.27 0.65 -3.90
C SER A 126 -2.70 -0.78 -3.53
N THR A 127 -4.00 -1.07 -3.60
CA THR A 127 -4.48 -2.45 -3.82
C THR A 127 -4.26 -2.82 -5.29
N VAL A 128 -4.52 -4.07 -5.68
CA VAL A 128 -4.37 -4.51 -7.08
C VAL A 128 -5.73 -4.66 -7.76
N ALA A 129 -6.62 -5.46 -7.20
CA ALA A 129 -7.86 -5.87 -7.85
C ALA A 129 -9.00 -4.86 -7.67
N GLY A 130 -9.04 -4.14 -6.54
CA GLY A 130 -10.11 -3.20 -6.22
C GLY A 130 -10.16 -1.98 -7.14
N ASN A 131 -11.38 -1.58 -7.55
CA ASN A 131 -11.58 -0.33 -8.27
C ASN A 131 -11.38 0.87 -7.34
N LYS A 132 -11.38 2.08 -7.91
CA LYS A 132 -11.03 3.33 -7.20
C LYS A 132 -11.86 3.56 -5.94
N GLY A 133 -13.13 3.17 -5.94
CA GLY A 133 -14.06 3.31 -4.82
C GLY A 133 -14.07 2.15 -3.82
N SER A 134 -13.23 1.13 -3.99
CA SER A 134 -13.14 0.01 -3.06
C SER A 134 -12.49 0.41 -1.73
N ALA A 135 -12.49 -0.49 -0.74
CA ALA A 135 -11.85 -0.27 0.55
C ALA A 135 -10.37 -0.68 0.55
N ASP A 136 -9.57 -0.08 1.46
CA ASP A 136 -8.12 -0.29 1.53
C ASP A 136 -7.71 -1.68 2.04
N LEU A 137 -8.53 -2.29 2.91
CA LEU A 137 -8.16 -3.50 3.68
C LEU A 137 -8.71 -4.80 3.12
N ALA A 138 -9.10 -4.82 1.84
CA ALA A 138 -9.37 -6.08 1.17
C ALA A 138 -8.13 -7.00 1.20
N ARG A 139 -8.34 -8.32 1.29
CA ARG A 139 -7.26 -9.29 1.08
C ARG A 139 -6.80 -9.20 -0.38
N ASP A 140 -5.68 -8.55 -0.59
CA ASP A 140 -5.14 -8.26 -1.92
C ASP A 140 -3.63 -7.98 -1.82
N VAL A 141 -2.92 -8.11 -2.92
CA VAL A 141 -1.56 -7.61 -3.06
C VAL A 141 -1.55 -6.09 -2.88
N ARG A 142 -0.49 -5.54 -2.33
CA ARG A 142 -0.28 -4.08 -2.32
C ARG A 142 0.78 -3.71 -3.34
N GLY A 143 0.43 -2.79 -4.24
CA GLY A 143 1.40 -2.13 -5.11
C GLY A 143 2.34 -1.24 -4.30
N PHE A 144 3.59 -1.23 -4.69
CA PHE A 144 4.66 -0.39 -4.15
C PHE A 144 5.45 0.17 -5.33
N ALA A 145 4.96 1.25 -5.92
CA ALA A 145 5.56 1.87 -7.09
C ALA A 145 6.37 3.10 -6.69
N VAL A 146 7.65 3.10 -7.03
CA VAL A 146 8.61 4.16 -6.72
C VAL A 146 9.08 4.81 -8.00
N LYS A 147 8.92 6.12 -8.13
CA LYS A 147 9.50 6.96 -9.18
C LYS A 147 10.64 7.78 -8.58
N LEU A 148 11.82 7.61 -9.13
CA LEU A 148 13.02 8.35 -8.75
C LEU A 148 13.38 9.34 -9.87
N TYR A 149 13.42 10.62 -9.50
CA TYR A 149 13.78 11.70 -10.44
C TYR A 149 15.29 11.92 -10.40
N THR A 150 16.02 11.09 -11.14
CA THR A 150 17.48 11.13 -11.16
C THR A 150 18.01 12.24 -12.05
N ARG A 151 19.33 12.46 -12.05
CA ARG A 151 19.98 13.42 -12.96
C ARG A 151 20.07 12.91 -14.41
N GLU A 152 19.84 11.61 -14.62
CA GLU A 152 19.92 10.95 -15.92
C GLU A 152 18.55 10.56 -16.49
N GLY A 153 17.47 11.00 -15.84
CA GLY A 153 16.10 10.67 -16.22
C GLY A 153 15.30 10.08 -15.05
N ASN A 154 14.07 9.68 -15.32
CA ASN A 154 13.25 8.99 -14.33
C ASN A 154 13.57 7.50 -14.32
N TRP A 155 13.73 6.94 -13.13
CA TRP A 155 13.76 5.50 -12.92
C TRP A 155 12.52 5.09 -12.11
N ASP A 156 11.72 4.17 -12.66
CA ASP A 156 10.52 3.65 -12.01
C ASP A 156 10.73 2.20 -11.59
N LEU A 157 10.79 1.94 -10.28
CA LEU A 157 10.74 0.60 -9.71
C LEU A 157 9.31 0.27 -9.31
N VAL A 158 8.61 -0.44 -10.18
CA VAL A 158 7.17 -0.74 -10.04
C VAL A 158 6.98 -2.10 -9.41
N GLY A 159 6.96 -2.14 -8.10
CA GLY A 159 6.93 -3.34 -7.28
C GLY A 159 5.61 -3.60 -6.56
N ASN A 160 5.63 -4.64 -5.74
CA ASN A 160 4.55 -5.09 -4.88
C ASN A 160 5.08 -5.45 -3.49
N ASN A 161 4.18 -5.62 -2.51
CA ASN A 161 4.53 -6.13 -1.18
C ASN A 161 4.70 -7.67 -1.12
N ILE A 162 4.64 -8.34 -2.25
CA ILE A 162 4.86 -9.77 -2.44
C ILE A 162 5.93 -9.96 -3.51
N PRO A 163 6.95 -10.83 -3.31
CA PRO A 163 8.09 -10.96 -4.20
C PRO A 163 7.83 -11.81 -5.46
N VAL A 164 6.68 -12.48 -5.55
CA VAL A 164 6.29 -13.37 -6.65
C VAL A 164 4.99 -12.92 -7.28
N PHE A 165 4.65 -13.46 -8.45
CA PHE A 165 3.42 -13.16 -9.16
C PHE A 165 2.65 -14.42 -9.55
N PHE A 166 1.40 -14.27 -10.03
CA PHE A 166 0.50 -15.39 -10.37
C PHE A 166 0.87 -16.15 -11.65
N ILE A 167 1.54 -15.49 -12.58
CA ILE A 167 1.76 -15.99 -13.94
C ILE A 167 3.22 -15.80 -14.35
N GLN A 168 3.69 -16.71 -15.20
CA GLN A 168 5.05 -16.74 -15.73
C GLN A 168 5.21 -15.93 -17.01
N ASP A 169 4.14 -15.68 -17.74
CA ASP A 169 4.14 -15.00 -19.03
C ASP A 169 3.04 -13.94 -19.08
N ALA A 170 3.37 -12.76 -19.54
CA ALA A 170 2.47 -11.61 -19.63
C ALA A 170 1.23 -11.86 -20.51
N ILE A 171 1.28 -12.86 -21.42
CA ILE A 171 0.13 -13.24 -22.26
C ILE A 171 -1.11 -13.58 -21.42
N LYS A 172 -0.91 -14.08 -20.18
CA LYS A 172 -1.98 -14.45 -19.26
C LYS A 172 -2.46 -13.28 -18.37
N PHE A 173 -1.84 -12.10 -18.49
CA PHE A 173 -2.19 -10.98 -17.62
C PHE A 173 -3.64 -10.52 -17.78
N PRO A 174 -4.19 -10.38 -19.02
CA PRO A 174 -5.60 -10.05 -19.18
C PRO A 174 -6.53 -11.08 -18.52
N ASP A 175 -6.20 -12.38 -18.63
CA ASP A 175 -7.05 -13.46 -18.11
C ASP A 175 -7.10 -13.47 -16.59
N ILE A 176 -5.96 -13.34 -15.90
CA ILE A 176 -5.96 -13.25 -14.43
C ILE A 176 -6.71 -12.00 -13.93
N ILE A 177 -6.59 -10.88 -14.65
CA ILE A 177 -7.31 -9.67 -14.27
C ILE A 177 -8.80 -9.78 -14.51
N HIS A 178 -9.24 -10.36 -15.64
CA HIS A 178 -10.65 -10.65 -15.88
C HIS A 178 -11.22 -11.61 -14.83
N ALA A 179 -10.47 -12.64 -14.44
CA ALA A 179 -10.87 -13.59 -13.40
C ALA A 179 -10.98 -12.94 -12.00
N ALA A 180 -10.14 -11.92 -11.71
CA ALA A 180 -10.14 -11.23 -10.43
C ALA A 180 -11.14 -10.06 -10.33
N LYS A 181 -11.67 -9.57 -11.45
CA LYS A 181 -12.66 -8.48 -11.50
C LYS A 181 -14.09 -9.03 -11.39
N GLU A 182 -15.06 -8.11 -11.40
CA GLU A 182 -16.47 -8.42 -11.36
C GLU A 182 -16.88 -9.35 -12.52
N ALA A 183 -17.76 -10.32 -12.24
CA ALA A 183 -18.28 -11.19 -13.28
C ALA A 183 -19.08 -10.36 -14.31
N PRO A 184 -18.84 -10.54 -15.62
CA PRO A 184 -19.35 -9.63 -16.65
C PRO A 184 -20.87 -9.69 -16.82
N ASP A 185 -21.53 -10.74 -16.35
CA ASP A 185 -22.97 -10.93 -16.40
C ASP A 185 -23.72 -10.17 -15.29
N ARG A 186 -23.04 -9.78 -14.21
CA ARG A 186 -23.69 -9.24 -13.00
C ARG A 186 -23.00 -8.06 -12.35
N GLY A 187 -21.75 -7.72 -12.68
CA GLY A 187 -21.01 -6.58 -12.13
C GLY A 187 -20.64 -6.72 -10.63
N PHE A 188 -20.59 -7.94 -10.11
CA PHE A 188 -20.10 -8.30 -8.78
C PHE A 188 -19.50 -9.73 -8.78
N PRO A 189 -18.80 -10.18 -7.72
CA PRO A 189 -18.35 -9.46 -6.54
C PRO A 189 -17.33 -8.40 -6.90
N GLN A 190 -17.25 -7.36 -6.07
CA GLN A 190 -16.25 -6.34 -6.26
C GLN A 190 -14.85 -6.90 -5.95
N ALA A 191 -14.03 -7.00 -6.97
CA ALA A 191 -12.59 -7.22 -6.97
C ALA A 191 -12.05 -7.91 -5.70
N GLN A 192 -12.52 -9.10 -5.43
CA GLN A 192 -12.12 -9.96 -4.33
C GLN A 192 -11.72 -11.33 -4.85
N THR A 193 -10.77 -11.98 -4.17
CA THR A 193 -10.34 -13.33 -4.52
C THR A 193 -11.38 -14.42 -4.23
N ALA A 194 -12.42 -14.09 -3.47
CA ALA A 194 -13.44 -15.03 -2.99
C ALA A 194 -14.58 -15.21 -4.00
N HIS A 195 -14.30 -15.73 -5.19
CA HIS A 195 -15.32 -16.08 -6.18
C HIS A 195 -14.85 -17.14 -7.19
N ASP A 196 -15.82 -17.73 -7.93
CA ASP A 196 -15.59 -18.88 -8.80
C ASP A 196 -14.58 -18.60 -9.92
N ASN A 197 -14.69 -17.45 -10.62
CA ASN A 197 -13.82 -17.13 -11.74
C ASN A 197 -12.35 -17.05 -11.33
N PHE A 198 -12.07 -16.39 -10.20
CA PHE A 198 -10.69 -16.29 -9.71
C PHE A 198 -10.10 -17.66 -9.38
N TRP A 199 -10.82 -18.45 -8.60
CA TRP A 199 -10.33 -19.77 -8.17
C TRP A 199 -10.33 -20.80 -9.29
N ASP A 200 -11.22 -20.64 -10.29
CA ASP A 200 -11.16 -21.45 -11.51
C ASP A 200 -9.86 -21.19 -12.28
N PHE A 201 -9.54 -19.90 -12.51
CA PHE A 201 -8.28 -19.51 -13.14
C PHE A 201 -7.06 -20.04 -12.36
N ILE A 202 -7.01 -19.84 -11.04
CA ILE A 202 -5.89 -20.29 -10.21
C ILE A 202 -5.71 -21.81 -10.31
N SER A 203 -6.81 -22.57 -10.20
CA SER A 203 -6.75 -24.03 -10.22
C SER A 203 -6.49 -24.64 -11.60
N LEU A 204 -6.68 -23.88 -12.67
CA LEU A 204 -6.31 -24.30 -14.04
C LEU A 204 -4.90 -23.81 -14.45
N ASN A 205 -4.27 -22.99 -13.61
CA ASN A 205 -2.92 -22.47 -13.84
C ASN A 205 -2.02 -22.78 -12.62
N PRO A 206 -1.48 -24.01 -12.52
CA PRO A 206 -0.71 -24.44 -11.34
C PRO A 206 0.53 -23.57 -11.04
N GLU A 207 1.07 -22.85 -12.02
CA GLU A 207 2.12 -21.84 -11.82
C GLU A 207 1.74 -20.76 -10.79
N SER A 208 0.43 -20.58 -10.56
CA SER A 208 -0.09 -19.62 -9.59
C SER A 208 -0.02 -20.11 -8.13
N MET A 209 0.32 -21.38 -7.88
CA MET A 209 0.19 -21.94 -6.53
C MET A 209 1.14 -21.32 -5.50
N ASN A 210 2.36 -20.95 -5.89
CA ASN A 210 3.22 -20.21 -4.97
C ASN A 210 2.57 -18.88 -4.56
N MET A 211 2.11 -18.09 -5.53
CA MET A 211 1.41 -16.84 -5.25
C MET A 211 0.10 -17.04 -4.46
N ALA A 212 -0.61 -18.15 -4.66
CA ALA A 212 -1.83 -18.47 -3.91
C ALA A 212 -1.55 -18.63 -2.41
N LEU A 213 -0.43 -19.25 -2.03
CA LEU A 213 -0.01 -19.34 -0.63
C LEU A 213 0.30 -17.94 -0.05
N TRP A 214 1.03 -17.13 -0.81
CA TRP A 214 1.35 -15.77 -0.41
C TRP A 214 0.10 -14.90 -0.22
N ILE A 215 -0.88 -14.99 -1.14
CA ILE A 215 -2.09 -14.15 -1.05
C ILE A 215 -3.02 -14.61 0.08
N MET A 216 -2.94 -15.88 0.51
CA MET A 216 -3.65 -16.38 1.68
C MET A 216 -2.92 -16.08 3.00
N SER A 217 -1.69 -15.62 2.97
CA SER A 217 -0.96 -15.20 4.17
C SER A 217 -1.40 -13.81 4.67
N ASP A 218 -0.99 -13.47 5.88
CA ASP A 218 -1.29 -12.18 6.48
C ASP A 218 -0.55 -11.00 5.81
N ARG A 219 0.40 -11.27 4.90
CA ARG A 219 1.07 -10.22 4.10
C ARG A 219 0.10 -9.44 3.21
N THR A 220 -1.06 -9.98 2.90
CA THR A 220 -2.10 -9.36 2.08
C THR A 220 -3.14 -8.57 2.87
N ILE A 221 -2.99 -8.50 4.18
CA ILE A 221 -3.77 -7.66 5.09
C ILE A 221 -2.82 -6.82 5.99
N PRO A 222 -1.90 -6.02 5.41
CA PRO A 222 -0.98 -5.22 6.21
C PRO A 222 -1.73 -4.22 7.08
N ARG A 223 -1.20 -3.95 8.26
CA ARG A 223 -1.77 -2.96 9.18
C ARG A 223 -1.74 -1.55 8.60
N SER A 224 -0.72 -1.22 7.81
CA SER A 224 -0.51 0.07 7.18
C SER A 224 0.41 -0.09 5.97
N PHE A 225 0.37 0.85 5.03
CA PHE A 225 1.39 0.98 4.00
C PHE A 225 2.80 1.16 4.57
N ARG A 226 2.91 1.73 5.77
CA ARG A 226 4.19 1.96 6.45
C ARG A 226 4.86 0.68 6.96
N PHE A 227 4.10 -0.39 7.14
CA PHE A 227 4.53 -1.63 7.79
C PHE A 227 4.58 -2.83 6.83
N MET A 228 4.85 -2.60 5.55
CA MET A 228 5.00 -3.64 4.55
C MET A 228 6.31 -3.52 3.80
N GLU A 229 6.83 -4.64 3.32
CA GLU A 229 7.94 -4.69 2.38
C GLU A 229 7.50 -4.26 0.97
N GLY A 230 8.50 -3.95 0.13
CA GLY A 230 8.30 -3.80 -1.31
C GLY A 230 9.34 -4.63 -2.07
N PHE A 231 8.92 -5.19 -3.20
CA PHE A 231 9.77 -6.04 -4.04
C PHE A 231 9.68 -5.60 -5.49
N GLY A 232 10.83 -5.55 -6.17
CA GLY A 232 10.88 -5.32 -7.61
C GLY A 232 10.32 -6.50 -8.43
N VAL A 233 10.12 -7.64 -7.79
CA VAL A 233 9.64 -8.93 -8.33
C VAL A 233 10.63 -9.56 -9.30
N HIS A 234 10.93 -8.88 -10.40
CA HIS A 234 11.75 -9.37 -11.50
C HIS A 234 13.24 -9.40 -11.16
N THR A 235 13.97 -10.18 -11.93
CA THR A 235 15.42 -10.05 -12.03
C THR A 235 15.76 -8.99 -13.07
N PHE A 236 16.57 -8.01 -12.68
CA PHE A 236 17.15 -6.99 -13.55
C PHE A 236 18.65 -7.20 -13.67
N ARG A 237 19.31 -6.35 -14.48
CA ARG A 237 20.76 -6.27 -14.57
C ARG A 237 21.25 -4.92 -14.07
N LEU A 238 22.34 -4.95 -13.31
CA LEU A 238 23.17 -3.78 -13.06
C LEU A 238 24.40 -3.87 -13.95
N VAL A 239 24.78 -2.77 -14.58
CA VAL A 239 25.94 -2.71 -15.49
C VAL A 239 26.86 -1.60 -15.00
N ASN A 240 28.11 -1.95 -14.66
CA ASN A 240 29.08 -0.99 -14.20
C ASN A 240 29.77 -0.24 -15.35
N ALA A 241 30.66 0.71 -15.06
CA ALA A 241 31.35 1.53 -16.05
C ALA A 241 32.25 0.71 -17.00
N GLU A 242 32.73 -0.46 -16.57
CA GLU A 242 33.52 -1.38 -17.39
C GLU A 242 32.65 -2.30 -18.25
N GLY A 243 31.31 -2.17 -18.19
CA GLY A 243 30.36 -3.01 -18.91
C GLY A 243 30.13 -4.39 -18.29
N LYS A 244 30.60 -4.63 -17.07
CA LYS A 244 30.34 -5.87 -16.35
C LYS A 244 28.90 -5.87 -15.86
N SER A 245 28.16 -6.94 -16.19
CA SER A 245 26.79 -7.16 -15.75
C SER A 245 26.73 -8.01 -14.47
N THR A 246 25.80 -7.65 -13.58
CA THR A 246 25.46 -8.42 -12.38
C THR A 246 23.92 -8.48 -12.29
N TYR A 247 23.35 -9.64 -12.03
CA TYR A 247 21.93 -9.77 -11.80
C TYR A 247 21.54 -9.15 -10.45
N VAL A 248 20.33 -8.61 -10.40
CA VAL A 248 19.82 -7.98 -9.18
C VAL A 248 18.32 -8.23 -8.98
N LYS A 249 17.93 -8.50 -7.73
CA LYS A 249 16.56 -8.34 -7.25
C LYS A 249 16.51 -7.20 -6.23
N PHE A 250 15.49 -6.34 -6.34
CA PHE A 250 15.32 -5.14 -5.50
C PHE A 250 14.33 -5.40 -4.38
N HIS A 251 14.68 -4.98 -3.15
CA HIS A 251 13.87 -5.14 -1.94
C HIS A 251 13.77 -3.81 -1.20
N TRP A 252 12.57 -3.43 -0.76
CA TRP A 252 12.33 -2.34 0.17
C TRP A 252 12.00 -2.92 1.55
N LYS A 253 12.89 -2.74 2.52
CA LYS A 253 12.74 -3.26 3.89
C LYS A 253 12.30 -2.12 4.82
N PRO A 254 11.08 -2.18 5.44
CA PRO A 254 10.59 -1.10 6.29
C PRO A 254 11.38 -1.04 7.59
N LYS A 255 11.93 0.12 7.94
CA LYS A 255 12.62 0.34 9.23
C LYS A 255 11.66 0.31 10.42
N GLN A 256 10.39 0.60 10.20
CA GLN A 256 9.32 0.48 11.17
C GLN A 256 8.95 -0.97 11.50
N GLY A 257 9.52 -1.94 10.76
CA GLY A 257 9.21 -3.36 10.84
C GLY A 257 7.88 -3.73 10.20
N LEU A 258 7.62 -5.02 10.14
CA LEU A 258 6.43 -5.59 9.52
C LEU A 258 5.28 -5.72 10.53
N GLN A 259 4.06 -5.46 10.08
CA GLN A 259 2.86 -5.69 10.89
C GLN A 259 1.65 -5.94 9.98
N SER A 260 0.91 -7.00 10.31
CA SER A 260 -0.36 -7.33 9.65
C SER A 260 -1.51 -7.37 10.64
N LEU A 261 -2.73 -7.31 10.12
CA LEU A 261 -3.96 -7.51 10.88
C LEU A 261 -4.26 -9.02 11.00
N VAL A 262 -5.21 -9.37 11.87
CA VAL A 262 -5.93 -10.64 11.78
C VAL A 262 -7.17 -10.45 10.92
N TRP A 263 -7.67 -11.53 10.28
CA TRP A 263 -8.71 -11.40 9.26
C TRP A 263 -10.01 -10.74 9.76
N ASN A 264 -10.49 -11.13 10.95
CA ASN A 264 -11.69 -10.52 11.53
C ASN A 264 -11.53 -9.02 11.79
N GLU A 265 -10.34 -8.59 12.24
CA GLU A 265 -10.00 -7.18 12.41
C GLU A 265 -10.01 -6.43 11.09
N ALA A 266 -9.42 -7.01 10.03
CA ALA A 266 -9.40 -6.39 8.70
C ALA A 266 -10.82 -6.16 8.15
N LEU A 267 -11.72 -7.13 8.33
CA LEU A 267 -13.14 -6.99 7.93
C LEU A 267 -13.85 -5.87 8.68
N LYS A 268 -13.67 -5.79 10.00
CA LYS A 268 -14.30 -4.76 10.84
C LYS A 268 -13.72 -3.37 10.56
N LEU A 269 -12.40 -3.29 10.42
CA LEU A 269 -11.72 -2.04 10.10
C LEU A 269 -12.13 -1.50 8.72
N ASN A 270 -12.30 -2.37 7.73
CA ASN A 270 -12.85 -1.99 6.41
C ASN A 270 -14.24 -1.34 6.49
N GLY A 271 -15.05 -1.79 7.45
CA GLY A 271 -16.37 -1.21 7.70
C GLY A 271 -16.32 0.10 8.51
N ALA A 272 -15.37 0.21 9.43
CA ALA A 272 -15.21 1.39 10.28
C ALA A 272 -14.55 2.56 9.52
N ASP A 273 -13.52 2.28 8.74
CA ASP A 273 -12.81 3.26 7.90
C ASP A 273 -12.30 2.62 6.60
N PRO A 274 -13.03 2.73 5.49
CA PRO A 274 -12.60 2.17 4.21
C PRO A 274 -11.32 2.83 3.67
N ASP A 275 -10.94 4.01 4.17
CA ASP A 275 -9.76 4.80 3.78
C ASP A 275 -8.59 4.65 4.77
N PHE A 276 -8.61 3.63 5.63
CA PHE A 276 -7.71 3.51 6.76
C PHE A 276 -6.22 3.59 6.40
N HIS A 277 -5.75 2.89 5.36
CA HIS A 277 -4.34 2.95 4.95
C HIS A 277 -3.95 4.33 4.43
N ARG A 278 -4.84 4.99 3.68
CA ARG A 278 -4.60 6.35 3.17
C ARG A 278 -4.49 7.34 4.33
N ARG A 279 -5.45 7.25 5.28
CA ARG A 279 -5.51 8.12 6.46
C ARG A 279 -4.30 7.90 7.36
N ASP A 280 -3.89 6.66 7.59
CA ASP A 280 -2.71 6.33 8.40
C ASP A 280 -1.43 6.94 7.82
N LEU A 281 -1.21 6.82 6.51
CA LEU A 281 -0.04 7.43 5.86
C LEU A 281 -0.10 8.96 5.92
N TRP A 282 -1.26 9.56 5.63
CA TRP A 282 -1.46 11.00 5.72
C TRP A 282 -1.15 11.52 7.12
N ASN A 283 -1.77 10.91 8.14
CA ASN A 283 -1.60 11.32 9.53
C ASN A 283 -0.15 11.20 10.00
N ALA A 284 0.56 10.14 9.59
CA ALA A 284 1.97 9.96 9.93
C ALA A 284 2.84 11.07 9.33
N LEU A 285 2.63 11.43 8.06
CA LEU A 285 3.36 12.51 7.39
C LEU A 285 3.08 13.87 8.01
N GLU A 286 1.81 14.19 8.32
CA GLU A 286 1.42 15.44 8.99
C GLU A 286 1.98 15.53 10.42
N ALA A 287 2.12 14.40 11.11
CA ALA A 287 2.73 14.35 12.45
C ALA A 287 4.27 14.40 12.43
N GLY A 288 4.90 14.33 11.26
CA GLY A 288 6.35 14.24 11.11
C GLY A 288 6.94 12.87 11.45
N ASP A 289 6.10 11.82 11.56
CA ASP A 289 6.54 10.42 11.69
C ASP A 289 6.77 9.83 10.30
N TYR A 290 7.90 10.23 9.70
CA TYR A 290 8.25 9.90 8.32
C TYR A 290 8.62 8.43 8.19
N PRO A 291 7.86 7.64 7.40
CA PRO A 291 8.18 6.25 7.18
C PRO A 291 9.41 6.09 6.28
N GLU A 292 10.25 5.10 6.63
CA GLU A 292 11.50 4.81 5.94
C GLU A 292 11.58 3.34 5.51
N TRP A 293 12.16 3.11 4.34
CA TRP A 293 12.54 1.78 3.84
C TRP A 293 14.00 1.78 3.43
N GLU A 294 14.72 0.72 3.74
CA GLU A 294 16.05 0.50 3.19
C GLU A 294 15.93 -0.24 1.85
N LEU A 295 16.65 0.27 0.85
CA LEU A 295 16.82 -0.45 -0.41
C LEU A 295 17.86 -1.54 -0.22
N GLY A 296 17.44 -2.77 -0.42
CA GLY A 296 18.25 -3.95 -0.40
C GLY A 296 18.43 -4.55 -1.79
N LEU A 297 19.61 -4.99 -2.11
CA LEU A 297 19.95 -5.66 -3.36
C LEU A 297 20.35 -7.10 -3.08
N GLN A 298 19.71 -8.07 -3.75
CA GLN A 298 20.27 -9.40 -3.91
C GLN A 298 21.08 -9.41 -5.21
N LEU A 299 22.39 -9.51 -5.11
CA LEU A 299 23.33 -9.47 -6.23
C LEU A 299 23.88 -10.86 -6.48
N PHE A 300 23.83 -11.31 -7.72
CA PHE A 300 24.34 -12.63 -8.10
C PHE A 300 24.79 -12.64 -9.57
N ASP A 301 25.58 -13.65 -9.92
CA ASP A 301 26.17 -13.85 -11.24
C ASP A 301 25.51 -15.01 -12.01
N ASP A 302 26.00 -15.26 -13.21
CA ASP A 302 25.52 -16.36 -14.06
C ASP A 302 25.81 -17.72 -13.40
N ASP A 303 26.95 -17.88 -12.70
CA ASP A 303 27.29 -19.12 -12.00
C ASP A 303 26.29 -19.47 -10.88
N PHE A 304 25.78 -18.46 -10.17
CA PHE A 304 24.69 -18.66 -9.22
C PHE A 304 23.38 -19.00 -9.94
N ALA A 305 23.03 -18.24 -10.98
CA ALA A 305 21.80 -18.45 -11.73
C ALA A 305 21.71 -19.87 -12.30
N ASP A 306 22.82 -20.41 -12.80
CA ASP A 306 22.92 -21.77 -13.34
C ASP A 306 22.79 -22.88 -12.28
N ARG A 307 23.18 -22.59 -11.03
CA ARG A 307 23.16 -23.56 -9.92
C ARG A 307 21.89 -23.49 -9.07
N PHE A 308 21.16 -22.39 -9.13
CA PHE A 308 19.97 -22.20 -8.35
C PHE A 308 18.90 -23.23 -8.72
N ALA A 309 18.15 -23.72 -7.74
CA ALA A 309 17.16 -24.79 -7.95
C ALA A 309 16.02 -24.41 -8.91
N PHE A 310 15.85 -23.12 -9.17
CA PHE A 310 14.79 -22.55 -10.02
C PHE A 310 15.41 -21.57 -11.02
N ASP A 311 14.68 -21.29 -12.09
CA ASP A 311 15.05 -20.26 -13.04
C ASP A 311 14.88 -18.86 -12.40
N VAL A 312 15.95 -18.07 -12.35
CA VAL A 312 15.96 -16.73 -11.76
C VAL A 312 15.09 -15.73 -12.53
N LEU A 313 14.67 -16.06 -13.76
CA LEU A 313 13.77 -15.28 -14.61
C LEU A 313 12.30 -15.70 -14.47
N ASP A 314 12.00 -16.72 -13.66
CA ASP A 314 10.62 -17.11 -13.36
C ASP A 314 10.01 -16.15 -12.34
N PRO A 315 9.04 -15.28 -12.72
CA PRO A 315 8.45 -14.30 -11.81
C PRO A 315 7.56 -14.93 -10.72
N THR A 316 7.33 -16.25 -10.75
CA THR A 316 6.66 -16.98 -9.68
C THR A 316 7.63 -17.51 -8.62
N LYS A 317 8.92 -17.20 -8.75
CA LYS A 317 9.99 -17.66 -7.87
C LYS A 317 10.70 -16.49 -7.21
N LEU A 318 11.23 -16.74 -6.02
CA LEU A 318 12.10 -15.82 -5.28
C LEU A 318 13.44 -16.50 -4.97
N ILE A 319 14.42 -15.73 -4.59
CA ILE A 319 15.68 -16.21 -4.05
C ILE A 319 15.65 -15.98 -2.53
N PRO A 320 15.74 -17.03 -1.68
CA PRO A 320 15.82 -16.87 -0.22
C PRO A 320 16.96 -15.96 0.21
N GLU A 321 16.75 -15.13 1.23
CA GLU A 321 17.77 -14.22 1.74
C GLU A 321 18.97 -14.97 2.36
N GLU A 322 18.74 -16.20 2.77
CA GLU A 322 19.76 -17.12 3.28
C GLU A 322 20.69 -17.64 2.18
N GLU A 323 20.23 -17.70 0.91
CA GLU A 323 21.06 -18.12 -0.23
C GLU A 323 21.80 -16.94 -0.85
N VAL A 324 21.14 -15.80 -1.02
CA VAL A 324 21.72 -14.54 -1.47
C VAL A 324 21.36 -13.43 -0.48
N PRO A 325 22.28 -13.07 0.42
CA PRO A 325 22.04 -12.05 1.43
C PRO A 325 21.73 -10.68 0.82
N ILE A 326 20.92 -9.92 1.52
CA ILE A 326 20.54 -8.54 1.14
C ILE A 326 21.70 -7.58 1.43
N ARG A 327 22.26 -6.94 0.40
CA ARG A 327 23.14 -5.77 0.53
C ARG A 327 22.28 -4.50 0.64
N ARG A 328 22.27 -3.86 1.80
CA ARG A 328 21.58 -2.58 2.03
C ARG A 328 22.38 -1.43 1.45
N VAL A 329 21.79 -0.63 0.58
CA VAL A 329 22.52 0.36 -0.25
C VAL A 329 22.01 1.79 -0.13
N GLY A 330 20.87 1.99 0.47
CA GLY A 330 20.29 3.32 0.66
C GLY A 330 18.98 3.25 1.42
N ARG A 331 18.36 4.42 1.61
CA ARG A 331 17.05 4.53 2.23
C ARG A 331 16.10 5.42 1.42
N LEU A 332 14.86 5.04 1.41
CA LEU A 332 13.72 5.82 0.93
C LEU A 332 13.00 6.40 2.14
N VAL A 333 12.82 7.70 2.16
CA VAL A 333 12.07 8.42 3.20
C VAL A 333 10.91 9.13 2.55
N LEU A 334 9.70 8.97 3.07
CA LEU A 334 8.55 9.78 2.68
C LEU A 334 8.37 10.90 3.70
N ASP A 335 8.42 12.15 3.25
CA ASP A 335 8.47 13.32 4.12
C ASP A 335 7.41 14.39 3.84
N ARG A 336 6.57 14.17 2.80
CA ARG A 336 5.53 15.13 2.44
C ARG A 336 4.31 14.44 1.80
N PRO A 337 3.07 14.73 2.28
CA PRO A 337 1.85 14.28 1.62
C PRO A 337 1.67 14.97 0.25
N VAL A 338 0.69 14.53 -0.52
CA VAL A 338 0.28 15.21 -1.76
C VAL A 338 -0.52 16.48 -1.43
N ASP A 339 -0.33 17.53 -2.21
CA ASP A 339 -1.12 18.77 -2.10
C ASP A 339 -2.44 18.65 -2.86
N ASN A 340 -2.42 17.95 -4.00
CA ASN A 340 -3.60 17.69 -4.80
C ASN A 340 -3.65 16.22 -5.23
N PHE A 341 -4.64 15.50 -4.71
CA PHE A 341 -4.77 14.08 -4.95
C PHE A 341 -4.88 13.72 -6.44
N PHE A 342 -5.67 14.49 -7.21
CA PHE A 342 -5.85 14.22 -8.63
C PHE A 342 -4.57 14.50 -9.43
N ALA A 343 -3.99 15.69 -9.26
CA ALA A 343 -2.82 16.10 -10.02
C ALA A 343 -1.59 15.23 -9.77
N GLU A 344 -1.45 14.70 -8.57
CA GLU A 344 -0.28 13.95 -8.13
C GLU A 344 -0.55 12.44 -8.07
N THR A 345 -1.54 11.98 -7.29
CA THR A 345 -1.80 10.54 -7.13
C THR A 345 -2.53 9.92 -8.31
N GLU A 346 -3.53 10.61 -8.88
CA GLU A 346 -4.28 10.07 -10.01
C GLU A 346 -3.51 10.21 -11.33
N GLN A 347 -2.83 11.32 -11.57
CA GLN A 347 -2.12 11.59 -12.81
C GLN A 347 -0.71 10.99 -12.88
N VAL A 348 -0.13 10.51 -11.77
CA VAL A 348 1.17 9.85 -11.86
C VAL A 348 1.10 8.62 -12.75
N ALA A 349 2.08 8.49 -13.63
CA ALA A 349 2.29 7.38 -14.55
C ALA A 349 3.60 6.67 -14.22
N PHE A 350 3.50 5.42 -13.79
CA PHE A 350 4.67 4.56 -13.65
C PHE A 350 4.83 3.71 -14.91
N CYS A 351 6.07 3.47 -15.29
CA CYS A 351 6.39 2.61 -16.42
C CYS A 351 7.68 1.84 -16.15
N THR A 352 7.62 0.50 -16.20
CA THR A 352 8.80 -0.35 -15.93
C THR A 352 9.94 -0.12 -16.90
N GLN A 353 9.67 0.41 -18.12
CA GLN A 353 10.70 0.78 -19.08
C GLN A 353 11.44 2.09 -18.74
N ASN A 354 10.98 2.86 -17.76
CA ASN A 354 11.72 4.03 -17.30
C ASN A 354 12.92 3.56 -16.47
N ILE A 355 14.06 3.38 -17.11
CA ILE A 355 15.34 3.03 -16.52
C ILE A 355 16.40 4.07 -16.91
N VAL A 356 17.53 4.04 -16.23
CA VAL A 356 18.66 4.94 -16.45
C VAL A 356 19.92 4.14 -16.83
N PRO A 357 20.96 4.76 -17.39
CA PRO A 357 22.22 4.06 -17.66
C PRO A 357 22.71 3.28 -16.43
N GLY A 358 23.23 2.08 -16.64
CA GLY A 358 23.68 1.20 -15.56
C GLY A 358 22.62 0.27 -14.97
N ILE A 359 21.36 0.37 -15.39
CA ILE A 359 20.27 -0.57 -15.07
C ILE A 359 19.69 -1.11 -16.35
N ASP A 360 19.51 -2.43 -16.48
CA ASP A 360 18.99 -3.04 -17.72
C ASP A 360 18.00 -4.19 -17.42
N PHE A 361 17.31 -4.61 -18.43
CA PHE A 361 16.30 -5.66 -18.38
C PHE A 361 16.90 -7.05 -18.52
N THR A 362 16.07 -8.05 -18.25
CA THR A 362 16.33 -9.46 -18.54
C THR A 362 15.24 -10.02 -19.44
N ASN A 363 15.39 -11.29 -19.84
CA ASN A 363 14.40 -12.03 -20.63
C ASN A 363 13.22 -12.57 -19.80
N ASP A 364 12.98 -12.07 -18.59
CA ASP A 364 11.77 -12.37 -17.84
C ASP A 364 10.53 -12.03 -18.69
N PRO A 365 9.72 -13.01 -19.10
CA PRO A 365 8.64 -12.78 -20.07
C PRO A 365 7.50 -11.93 -19.50
N LEU A 366 7.34 -11.88 -18.17
CA LEU A 366 6.39 -10.99 -17.54
C LEU A 366 6.93 -9.54 -17.54
N LEU A 367 8.22 -9.32 -17.25
CA LEU A 367 8.85 -8.00 -17.30
C LEU A 367 8.78 -7.40 -18.71
N GLN A 368 9.07 -8.20 -19.73
CA GLN A 368 9.02 -7.77 -21.13
C GLN A 368 7.60 -7.29 -21.53
N GLY A 369 6.57 -8.02 -21.12
CA GLY A 369 5.18 -7.61 -21.37
C GLY A 369 4.76 -6.38 -20.54
N ARG A 370 5.29 -6.22 -19.33
CA ARG A 370 5.06 -5.02 -18.51
C ARG A 370 5.63 -3.76 -19.14
N ASN A 371 6.80 -3.83 -19.77
CA ASN A 371 7.43 -2.70 -20.46
C ASN A 371 6.52 -2.13 -21.55
N PHE A 372 5.80 -2.99 -22.29
CA PHE A 372 4.80 -2.56 -23.25
C PHE A 372 3.51 -2.05 -22.60
N SER A 373 2.93 -2.84 -21.68
CA SER A 373 1.61 -2.58 -21.11
C SER A 373 1.52 -1.27 -20.34
N TYR A 374 2.56 -0.94 -19.54
CA TYR A 374 2.54 0.28 -18.71
C TYR A 374 2.64 1.55 -19.56
N LEU A 375 3.33 1.52 -20.69
CA LEU A 375 3.35 2.65 -21.62
C LEU A 375 1.99 2.82 -22.31
N ASP A 376 1.45 1.73 -22.84
CA ASP A 376 0.20 1.73 -23.61
C ASP A 376 -1.00 2.21 -22.80
N THR A 377 -1.16 1.70 -21.59
CA THR A 377 -2.32 2.04 -20.73
C THR A 377 -2.38 3.53 -20.36
N GLN A 378 -1.24 4.24 -20.28
CA GLN A 378 -1.22 5.66 -19.90
C GLN A 378 -1.82 6.57 -20.98
N VAL A 379 -1.71 6.21 -22.25
CA VAL A 379 -2.24 7.00 -23.37
C VAL A 379 -3.74 7.21 -23.22
N LYS A 380 -4.49 6.14 -22.95
CA LYS A 380 -5.95 6.23 -22.77
C LYS A 380 -6.29 6.96 -21.46
N ARG A 381 -5.62 6.63 -20.37
CA ARG A 381 -5.95 7.15 -19.04
C ARG A 381 -5.63 8.64 -18.90
N LEU A 382 -4.53 9.11 -19.50
CA LEU A 382 -4.02 10.47 -19.35
C LEU A 382 -4.18 11.34 -20.60
N GLY A 383 -4.94 10.88 -21.60
CA GLY A 383 -5.43 11.69 -22.70
C GLY A 383 -4.50 11.83 -23.91
N GLY A 384 -3.33 11.20 -23.93
CA GLY A 384 -2.45 11.26 -25.11
C GLY A 384 -1.00 10.85 -24.80
N PRO A 385 -0.13 10.86 -25.83
CA PRO A 385 1.27 10.43 -25.71
C PRO A 385 2.13 11.35 -24.84
N ASN A 386 1.69 12.58 -24.62
CA ASN A 386 2.42 13.60 -23.85
C ASN A 386 2.18 13.53 -22.34
N PHE A 387 1.67 12.40 -21.81
CA PHE A 387 1.47 12.24 -20.37
C PHE A 387 2.76 12.39 -19.53
N SER A 388 3.92 12.16 -20.15
CA SER A 388 5.24 12.41 -19.54
C SER A 388 5.52 13.89 -19.26
N GLN A 389 4.77 14.81 -19.87
CA GLN A 389 4.89 16.26 -19.65
C GLN A 389 4.06 16.77 -18.45
N LEU A 390 3.19 15.94 -17.88
CA LEU A 390 2.51 16.29 -16.63
C LEU A 390 3.54 16.47 -15.51
N PRO A 391 3.42 17.49 -14.63
CA PRO A 391 4.44 17.83 -13.65
C PRO A 391 4.94 16.68 -12.78
N VAL A 392 4.04 15.79 -12.37
CA VAL A 392 4.39 14.62 -11.56
C VAL A 392 5.12 13.52 -12.35
N ASN A 393 5.01 13.53 -13.68
CA ASN A 393 5.63 12.54 -14.56
C ASN A 393 6.90 13.07 -15.26
N ALA A 394 7.01 14.39 -15.37
CA ALA A 394 8.13 15.01 -16.07
C ALA A 394 9.47 14.74 -15.37
N PRO A 395 10.54 14.42 -16.13
CA PRO A 395 11.88 14.40 -15.58
C PRO A 395 12.25 15.73 -14.93
N LYS A 396 13.03 15.69 -13.85
CA LYS A 396 13.54 16.88 -13.16
C LYS A 396 14.97 17.25 -13.59
N CYS A 397 15.55 16.44 -14.47
CA CYS A 397 16.79 16.75 -15.18
C CYS A 397 16.48 17.46 -16.52
N PRO A 398 17.46 18.14 -17.13
CA PRO A 398 17.33 18.61 -18.52
C PRO A 398 17.06 17.43 -19.46
N PHE A 399 16.07 17.59 -20.35
CA PHE A 399 15.75 16.56 -21.33
C PHE A 399 15.45 17.20 -22.68
N HIS A 400 15.91 16.56 -23.76
CA HIS A 400 15.76 16.99 -25.12
C HIS A 400 15.48 15.81 -26.03
N HIS A 401 14.47 15.91 -26.87
CA HIS A 401 14.05 14.84 -27.79
C HIS A 401 13.36 15.42 -29.03
N PHE A 402 13.12 14.57 -30.03
CA PHE A 402 12.40 14.91 -31.24
C PHE A 402 10.95 14.43 -31.31
N GLN A 403 10.36 13.93 -30.17
CA GLN A 403 8.93 13.66 -30.14
C GLN A 403 8.19 14.98 -30.33
N GLN A 404 7.23 15.00 -31.26
CA GLN A 404 6.53 16.20 -31.65
C GLN A 404 5.02 16.04 -31.54
N ASP A 405 4.37 17.18 -31.28
CA ASP A 405 2.94 17.37 -31.40
C ASP A 405 2.11 16.38 -30.52
N GLY A 406 0.92 16.06 -30.97
CA GLY A 406 -0.02 15.22 -30.22
C GLY A 406 -0.78 15.99 -29.12
N HIS A 407 -1.80 15.35 -28.57
CA HIS A 407 -2.64 15.97 -27.52
C HIS A 407 -1.81 16.38 -26.31
N MET A 408 -2.06 17.59 -25.78
CA MET A 408 -1.47 18.11 -24.56
C MET A 408 0.06 18.24 -24.61
N ALA A 409 0.61 18.59 -25.78
CA ALA A 409 2.01 18.94 -25.93
C ALA A 409 2.28 20.31 -25.31
N PHE A 410 2.98 20.35 -24.18
CA PHE A 410 3.34 21.59 -23.46
C PHE A 410 4.77 22.05 -23.77
N ASN A 411 5.66 21.13 -24.12
CA ASN A 411 7.05 21.44 -24.41
C ASN A 411 7.20 22.09 -25.77
N ARG A 412 8.02 23.15 -25.82
CA ARG A 412 8.36 23.83 -27.06
C ARG A 412 9.62 23.20 -27.65
N GLN A 413 9.51 22.72 -28.87
CA GLN A 413 10.67 22.39 -29.70
C GLN A 413 11.20 23.66 -30.32
N HIS A 414 12.53 23.84 -30.32
CA HIS A 414 13.20 24.97 -30.90
C HIS A 414 14.04 24.50 -32.10
N GLY A 415 14.32 25.43 -33.04
CA GLY A 415 15.09 25.14 -34.23
C GLY A 415 14.25 24.49 -35.33
N ARG A 416 14.91 24.19 -36.45
CA ARG A 416 14.25 23.65 -37.64
C ARG A 416 14.37 22.14 -37.80
N ALA A 417 15.30 21.49 -37.08
CA ALA A 417 15.45 20.05 -37.13
C ALA A 417 14.50 19.39 -36.12
N ASN A 418 13.77 18.36 -36.57
CA ASN A 418 12.94 17.50 -35.76
C ASN A 418 13.28 16.02 -36.00
N TYR A 419 14.51 15.73 -36.38
CA TYR A 419 15.01 14.40 -36.71
C TYR A 419 16.52 14.32 -36.48
N GLU A 420 17.01 13.11 -36.21
CA GLU A 420 18.42 12.75 -36.08
C GLU A 420 18.70 11.52 -36.97
N PRO A 421 19.82 11.45 -37.69
CA PRO A 421 20.84 12.49 -37.84
C PRO A 421 20.41 13.63 -38.77
N ASN A 422 20.96 14.83 -38.54
CA ASN A 422 20.76 15.96 -39.41
C ASN A 422 22.08 16.75 -39.62
N SER A 423 22.17 17.57 -40.65
CA SER A 423 23.37 18.35 -40.99
C SER A 423 23.31 19.82 -40.54
N TRP A 424 22.29 20.20 -39.77
CA TRP A 424 22.16 21.56 -39.24
C TRP A 424 23.16 21.82 -38.11
N GLY A 425 23.49 23.07 -37.88
CA GLY A 425 24.39 23.50 -36.81
C GLY A 425 23.72 24.48 -35.83
N GLY A 426 24.35 24.73 -34.70
CA GLY A 426 23.85 25.65 -33.67
C GLY A 426 22.46 25.28 -33.17
N ASP A 427 21.61 26.28 -32.91
CA ASP A 427 20.27 26.11 -32.37
C ASP A 427 19.31 25.40 -33.32
N ASP A 428 19.64 25.35 -34.63
CA ASP A 428 18.84 24.64 -35.63
C ASP A 428 19.06 23.12 -35.64
N ALA A 429 20.14 22.64 -35.00
CA ALA A 429 20.54 21.23 -35.04
C ALA A 429 19.68 20.32 -34.14
N GLY A 430 19.15 20.86 -33.05
CA GLY A 430 18.49 20.07 -32.02
C GLY A 430 19.45 19.16 -31.21
N PRO A 431 18.93 18.23 -30.40
CA PRO A 431 19.75 17.32 -29.62
C PRO A 431 20.51 16.31 -30.50
N ARG A 432 21.60 15.75 -29.93
CA ARG A 432 22.45 14.75 -30.59
C ARG A 432 22.58 13.50 -29.75
N GLU A 433 22.81 12.37 -30.40
CA GLU A 433 23.25 11.16 -29.73
C GLU A 433 24.47 11.41 -28.86
N SER A 434 24.54 10.74 -27.70
CA SER A 434 25.69 10.78 -26.80
C SER A 434 26.24 9.34 -26.61
N PRO A 435 27.19 8.91 -27.46
CA PRO A 435 27.76 7.57 -27.37
C PRO A 435 28.47 7.28 -26.03
N GLU A 436 28.94 8.31 -25.35
CA GLU A 436 29.69 8.15 -24.10
C GLU A 436 28.79 8.11 -22.85
N GLN A 437 27.70 8.89 -22.86
CA GLN A 437 26.81 9.08 -21.70
C GLN A 437 25.43 8.41 -21.84
N GLY A 438 25.07 8.04 -23.08
CA GLY A 438 23.76 7.48 -23.37
C GLY A 438 23.58 6.06 -22.86
N PHE A 439 22.33 5.69 -22.63
CA PHE A 439 21.96 4.32 -22.29
C PHE A 439 22.41 3.34 -23.38
N ARG A 440 22.97 2.21 -22.94
CA ARG A 440 23.31 1.07 -23.79
C ARG A 440 22.81 -0.20 -23.17
N SER A 441 22.04 -1.00 -23.93
CA SER A 441 21.67 -2.35 -23.52
C SER A 441 22.90 -3.23 -23.39
N HIS A 442 22.93 -4.06 -22.35
CA HIS A 442 23.96 -5.06 -22.16
C HIS A 442 23.87 -6.14 -23.26
N PRO A 443 24.94 -6.39 -24.02
CA PRO A 443 24.89 -7.40 -25.09
C PRO A 443 24.67 -8.80 -24.50
N THR A 444 23.61 -9.48 -24.93
CA THR A 444 23.32 -10.88 -24.61
C THR A 444 23.19 -11.71 -25.86
N ALA A 445 23.68 -12.94 -25.83
CA ALA A 445 23.51 -13.86 -26.93
C ALA A 445 22.15 -14.57 -26.79
N GLU A 446 21.40 -14.63 -27.91
CA GLU A 446 20.13 -15.35 -27.99
C GLU A 446 20.21 -16.38 -29.12
N ASP A 447 19.84 -17.63 -28.83
CA ASP A 447 19.82 -18.73 -29.83
C ASP A 447 18.48 -19.47 -29.79
N GLY A 448 18.01 -19.92 -30.94
CA GLY A 448 16.80 -20.73 -31.05
C GLY A 448 15.82 -20.33 -32.15
N HIS A 449 14.71 -21.07 -32.21
CA HIS A 449 13.62 -20.87 -33.17
C HIS A 449 12.45 -20.11 -32.55
N LYS A 450 11.87 -19.16 -33.27
CA LYS A 450 10.64 -18.47 -32.85
C LYS A 450 9.47 -19.44 -32.77
N ARG A 451 8.97 -19.71 -31.58
CA ARG A 451 7.81 -20.60 -31.34
C ARG A 451 7.10 -20.22 -30.05
N ARG A 452 5.82 -20.61 -29.93
CA ARG A 452 5.07 -20.50 -28.68
C ARG A 452 5.42 -21.69 -27.80
N VAL A 453 6.17 -21.42 -26.71
CA VAL A 453 6.67 -22.46 -25.81
C VAL A 453 6.85 -21.86 -24.44
N ARG A 454 6.67 -22.68 -23.40
CA ARG A 454 7.08 -22.36 -22.03
C ARG A 454 8.43 -23.03 -21.76
N ALA A 455 9.31 -22.35 -21.05
CA ALA A 455 10.60 -22.93 -20.65
C ALA A 455 10.38 -24.11 -19.69
N GLU A 456 11.11 -25.21 -19.89
CA GLU A 456 11.06 -26.38 -19.01
C GLU A 456 11.58 -26.05 -17.61
N SER A 457 12.51 -25.09 -17.48
CA SER A 457 13.01 -24.55 -16.22
C SER A 457 11.90 -23.92 -15.34
N PHE A 458 10.77 -23.51 -15.95
CA PHE A 458 9.61 -22.95 -15.26
C PHE A 458 8.59 -24.00 -14.78
N ALA A 459 8.82 -25.28 -15.00
CA ALA A 459 7.80 -26.33 -14.78
C ALA A 459 7.59 -26.74 -13.32
N ASP A 460 8.44 -26.32 -12.39
CA ASP A 460 8.23 -26.58 -10.96
C ASP A 460 7.27 -25.56 -10.35
N HIS A 461 6.04 -26.01 -10.08
CA HIS A 461 4.97 -25.12 -9.60
C HIS A 461 4.73 -25.19 -8.09
N TYR A 462 5.27 -26.19 -7.39
CA TYR A 462 4.88 -26.44 -6.00
C TYR A 462 6.01 -26.33 -4.98
N SER A 463 7.26 -26.55 -5.38
CA SER A 463 8.38 -26.64 -4.41
C SER A 463 8.55 -25.38 -3.59
N GLN A 464 8.50 -24.18 -4.20
CA GLN A 464 8.58 -22.92 -3.43
C GLN A 464 7.28 -22.58 -2.70
N ALA A 465 6.13 -23.03 -3.18
CA ALA A 465 4.88 -22.90 -2.42
C ALA A 465 4.97 -23.68 -1.10
N ARG A 466 5.54 -24.93 -1.15
CA ARG A 466 5.84 -25.75 0.02
C ARG A 466 6.88 -25.08 0.92
N GLN A 467 8.01 -24.62 0.34
CA GLN A 467 9.05 -23.92 1.09
C GLN A 467 8.47 -22.72 1.84
N PHE A 468 7.67 -21.88 1.18
CA PHE A 468 7.00 -20.74 1.81
C PHE A 468 6.14 -21.18 2.99
N TYR A 469 5.25 -22.19 2.80
CA TYR A 469 4.35 -22.66 3.84
C TYR A 469 5.11 -23.22 5.05
N LEU A 470 6.11 -24.04 4.83
CA LEU A 470 6.92 -24.63 5.91
C LEU A 470 7.79 -23.60 6.64
N SER A 471 8.15 -22.50 5.98
CA SER A 471 8.91 -21.39 6.58
C SER A 471 8.08 -20.52 7.54
N GLN A 472 6.75 -20.67 7.50
CA GLN A 472 5.85 -19.91 8.38
C GLN A 472 5.82 -20.51 9.79
N THR A 473 5.53 -19.66 10.80
CA THR A 473 5.23 -20.16 12.15
C THR A 473 3.90 -20.94 12.13
N GLU A 474 3.66 -21.76 13.16
CA GLU A 474 2.38 -22.49 13.32
C GLU A 474 1.16 -21.55 13.31
N ILE A 475 1.31 -20.33 13.84
CA ILE A 475 0.27 -19.31 13.83
C ILE A 475 -0.03 -18.90 12.39
N GLU A 476 1.00 -18.53 11.63
CA GLU A 476 0.87 -18.12 10.23
C GLU A 476 0.33 -19.25 9.35
N GLN A 477 0.74 -20.50 9.59
CA GLN A 477 0.19 -21.68 8.88
C GLN A 477 -1.31 -21.85 9.16
N ARG A 478 -1.75 -21.68 10.42
CA ARG A 478 -3.19 -21.70 10.75
C ARG A 478 -3.95 -20.58 10.04
N HIS A 479 -3.38 -19.38 9.95
CA HIS A 479 -3.99 -18.25 9.24
C HIS A 479 -4.11 -18.54 7.74
N ILE A 480 -3.09 -19.12 7.11
CA ILE A 480 -3.15 -19.55 5.70
C ILE A 480 -4.28 -20.56 5.50
N ALA A 481 -4.35 -21.60 6.33
CA ALA A 481 -5.42 -22.60 6.24
C ALA A 481 -6.81 -21.99 6.45
N ALA A 482 -6.96 -21.06 7.41
CA ALA A 482 -8.20 -20.34 7.66
C ALA A 482 -8.59 -19.45 6.48
N ALA A 483 -7.63 -18.78 5.86
CA ALA A 483 -7.85 -17.95 4.68
C ALA A 483 -8.34 -18.78 3.49
N PHE A 484 -7.71 -19.92 3.19
CA PHE A 484 -8.21 -20.83 2.14
C PHE A 484 -9.63 -21.31 2.43
N LYS A 485 -9.93 -21.71 3.67
CA LYS A 485 -11.30 -22.12 4.06
C LYS A 485 -12.31 -21.00 3.82
N PHE A 486 -11.96 -19.77 4.24
CA PHE A 486 -12.85 -18.62 4.08
C PHE A 486 -13.07 -18.29 2.59
N GLU A 487 -12.01 -18.12 1.83
CA GLU A 487 -12.10 -17.73 0.41
C GLU A 487 -12.81 -18.79 -0.42
N LEU A 488 -12.46 -20.06 -0.25
CA LEU A 488 -13.08 -21.17 -0.98
C LEU A 488 -14.53 -21.44 -0.52
N SER A 489 -14.92 -21.04 0.69
CA SER A 489 -16.32 -21.14 1.11
C SER A 489 -17.26 -20.24 0.28
N LYS A 490 -16.73 -19.19 -0.36
CA LYS A 490 -17.48 -18.29 -1.27
C LYS A 490 -17.61 -18.84 -2.67
N VAL A 491 -16.78 -19.80 -3.05
CA VAL A 491 -16.86 -20.47 -4.35
C VAL A 491 -18.08 -21.41 -4.36
N GLN A 492 -18.96 -21.26 -5.33
CA GLN A 492 -20.20 -22.05 -5.41
C GLN A 492 -19.98 -23.41 -6.05
N THR A 493 -19.04 -23.50 -7.00
CA THR A 493 -18.76 -24.71 -7.80
C THR A 493 -17.86 -25.66 -7.03
N GLU A 494 -18.40 -26.78 -6.55
CA GLU A 494 -17.67 -27.78 -5.75
C GLU A 494 -16.43 -28.33 -6.47
N ALA A 495 -16.51 -28.55 -7.79
CA ALA A 495 -15.38 -29.01 -8.58
C ALA A 495 -14.18 -28.08 -8.56
N ILE A 496 -14.38 -26.77 -8.47
CA ILE A 496 -13.30 -25.79 -8.34
C ILE A 496 -12.65 -25.92 -6.96
N ARG A 497 -13.45 -26.03 -5.88
CA ARG A 497 -12.94 -26.26 -4.52
C ARG A 497 -12.07 -27.50 -4.45
N ALA A 498 -12.57 -28.63 -4.99
CA ALA A 498 -11.85 -29.89 -5.00
C ALA A 498 -10.53 -29.78 -5.79
N ARG A 499 -10.55 -29.10 -6.95
CA ARG A 499 -9.34 -28.90 -7.77
C ARG A 499 -8.30 -28.04 -7.06
N VAL A 500 -8.70 -26.99 -6.35
CA VAL A 500 -7.76 -26.22 -5.51
C VAL A 500 -7.13 -27.09 -4.43
N VAL A 501 -7.94 -27.89 -3.72
CA VAL A 501 -7.42 -28.82 -2.69
C VAL A 501 -6.48 -29.86 -3.29
N SER A 502 -6.73 -30.36 -4.52
CA SER A 502 -5.82 -31.28 -5.20
C SER A 502 -4.44 -30.68 -5.44
N HIS A 503 -4.35 -29.38 -5.71
CA HIS A 503 -3.06 -28.68 -5.80
C HIS A 503 -2.40 -28.52 -4.44
N LEU A 504 -3.17 -28.23 -3.38
CA LEU A 504 -2.63 -28.12 -2.02
C LEU A 504 -2.00 -29.44 -1.54
N CYS A 505 -2.47 -30.61 -2.02
CA CYS A 505 -1.84 -31.90 -1.76
C CYS A 505 -0.37 -31.97 -2.22
N ASN A 506 -0.01 -31.23 -3.28
CA ASN A 506 1.39 -31.12 -3.74
C ASN A 506 2.22 -30.13 -2.90
N VAL A 507 1.58 -29.27 -2.12
CA VAL A 507 2.23 -28.31 -1.25
C VAL A 507 2.46 -28.94 0.12
N ASP A 508 1.37 -29.33 0.79
CA ASP A 508 1.40 -29.95 2.10
C ASP A 508 0.09 -30.73 2.36
N GLN A 509 0.23 -31.99 2.82
CA GLN A 509 -0.92 -32.87 3.02
C GLN A 509 -1.81 -32.43 4.19
N ASP A 510 -1.21 -31.94 5.29
CA ASP A 510 -1.96 -31.48 6.46
C ASP A 510 -2.72 -30.19 6.13
N LEU A 511 -2.13 -29.27 5.38
CA LEU A 511 -2.82 -28.09 4.87
C LEU A 511 -4.01 -28.48 4.00
N ALA A 512 -3.80 -29.38 3.03
CA ALA A 512 -4.86 -29.85 2.13
C ALA A 512 -6.00 -30.49 2.91
N GLN A 513 -5.69 -31.35 3.89
CA GLN A 513 -6.69 -32.00 4.75
C GLN A 513 -7.48 -30.99 5.58
N GLN A 514 -6.79 -30.03 6.24
CA GLN A 514 -7.45 -28.99 7.01
C GLN A 514 -8.43 -28.16 6.16
N VAL A 515 -8.06 -27.85 4.90
CA VAL A 515 -8.92 -27.08 3.99
C VAL A 515 -10.10 -27.95 3.51
N ALA A 516 -9.87 -29.22 3.14
CA ALA A 516 -10.92 -30.15 2.76
C ALA A 516 -11.97 -30.34 3.87
N ASP A 517 -11.51 -30.54 5.10
CA ASP A 517 -12.39 -30.69 6.27
C ASP A 517 -13.21 -29.41 6.53
N GLY A 518 -12.57 -28.25 6.43
CA GLY A 518 -13.24 -26.95 6.60
C GLY A 518 -14.30 -26.68 5.54
N LEU A 519 -14.09 -27.17 4.32
CA LEU A 519 -15.05 -27.10 3.21
C LEU A 519 -16.07 -28.23 3.22
N ARG A 520 -15.90 -29.23 4.08
CA ARG A 520 -16.73 -30.48 4.14
C ARG A 520 -16.79 -31.19 2.78
N LEU A 521 -15.65 -31.32 2.10
CA LEU A 521 -15.59 -32.12 0.89
C LEU A 521 -15.92 -33.59 1.23
N LYS A 522 -16.68 -34.25 0.35
CA LYS A 522 -17.10 -35.64 0.59
C LYS A 522 -15.92 -36.60 0.60
N ASP A 523 -15.02 -36.39 -0.36
CA ASP A 523 -13.83 -37.22 -0.54
C ASP A 523 -12.61 -36.30 -0.64
N MET A 524 -11.47 -36.76 -0.07
CA MET A 524 -10.20 -36.07 -0.21
C MET A 524 -9.74 -36.20 -1.68
N PRO A 525 -9.51 -35.09 -2.40
CA PRO A 525 -9.04 -35.20 -3.79
C PRO A 525 -7.64 -35.81 -3.85
N GLN A 526 -7.37 -36.53 -4.93
CA GLN A 526 -6.00 -36.94 -5.25
C GLN A 526 -5.16 -35.73 -5.61
N ALA A 527 -3.84 -35.79 -5.32
CA ALA A 527 -2.92 -34.72 -5.71
C ALA A 527 -3.01 -34.48 -7.23
N ALA A 528 -3.02 -33.20 -7.61
CA ALA A 528 -2.99 -32.82 -9.02
C ALA A 528 -1.71 -33.35 -9.69
N GLU A 529 -1.80 -33.67 -10.97
CA GLU A 529 -0.61 -34.04 -11.74
C GLU A 529 0.39 -32.89 -11.78
N ALA A 530 1.64 -33.15 -11.44
CA ALA A 530 2.72 -32.19 -11.40
C ALA A 530 3.67 -32.37 -12.59
N ALA A 531 3.95 -31.29 -13.32
CA ALA A 531 4.91 -31.34 -14.44
C ALA A 531 6.34 -31.67 -13.94
N LYS A 532 6.70 -31.19 -12.74
CA LYS A 532 7.87 -31.66 -11.97
C LYS A 532 7.43 -32.02 -10.55
N PRO A 533 7.95 -33.13 -9.99
CA PRO A 533 7.67 -33.50 -8.61
C PRO A 533 8.08 -32.39 -7.63
N THR A 534 7.30 -32.21 -6.56
CA THR A 534 7.66 -31.30 -5.47
C THR A 534 8.96 -31.75 -4.82
N GLN A 535 9.89 -30.83 -4.61
CA GLN A 535 11.14 -31.05 -3.90
C GLN A 535 10.89 -30.97 -2.39
N ASP A 536 11.09 -32.07 -1.67
CA ASP A 536 10.91 -32.11 -0.21
C ASP A 536 12.10 -31.57 0.59
N GLY A 537 13.27 -31.41 -0.06
CA GLY A 537 14.55 -31.08 0.58
C GLY A 537 14.91 -29.60 0.59
N LEU A 538 14.04 -28.69 0.17
CA LEU A 538 14.34 -27.26 0.23
C LEU A 538 14.39 -26.80 1.69
N PRO A 539 15.42 -26.02 2.09
CA PRO A 539 15.53 -25.51 3.45
C PRO A 539 14.42 -24.50 3.75
N GLU A 540 13.97 -24.45 5.00
CA GLU A 540 13.13 -23.36 5.46
C GLU A 540 13.89 -22.02 5.34
N SER A 541 13.15 -20.94 5.02
CA SER A 541 13.67 -19.58 4.98
C SER A 541 12.97 -18.73 6.05
N PRO A 542 13.55 -18.56 7.24
CA PRO A 542 12.96 -17.78 8.32
C PRO A 542 12.63 -16.34 7.95
N ALA A 543 13.36 -15.76 6.98
CA ALA A 543 13.09 -14.41 6.46
C ALA A 543 11.71 -14.27 5.79
N LEU A 544 11.07 -15.37 5.41
CA LEU A 544 9.73 -15.38 4.80
C LEU A 544 8.60 -15.21 5.84
N SER A 545 8.86 -15.43 7.13
CA SER A 545 7.87 -15.29 8.20
C SER A 545 7.75 -13.83 8.66
N LEU A 546 6.52 -13.30 8.73
CA LEU A 546 6.24 -11.99 9.31
C LEU A 546 6.52 -11.95 10.81
N LEU A 547 6.13 -13.00 11.53
CA LEU A 547 6.22 -13.05 12.98
C LEU A 547 7.66 -13.19 13.47
N ARG A 548 8.51 -13.89 12.71
CA ARG A 548 9.96 -13.98 12.99
C ARG A 548 10.70 -12.67 12.67
N SER A 549 10.18 -11.86 11.75
CA SER A 549 10.75 -10.61 11.27
C SER A 549 10.10 -9.35 11.88
N GLY A 550 9.26 -9.52 12.89
CA GLY A 550 8.54 -8.43 13.54
C GLY A 550 9.45 -7.42 14.25
N PRO A 551 8.96 -6.18 14.46
CA PRO A 551 9.74 -5.13 15.11
C PRO A 551 9.90 -5.41 16.62
N SER A 552 10.96 -4.83 17.19
CA SER A 552 11.20 -4.81 18.64
C SER A 552 10.73 -3.50 19.32
N THR A 553 9.95 -2.69 18.61
CA THR A 553 9.49 -1.36 19.06
C THR A 553 8.01 -1.18 18.78
N PHE A 554 7.36 -0.34 19.56
CA PHE A 554 5.98 0.11 19.34
C PHE A 554 5.90 1.49 18.68
N LYS A 555 7.04 2.08 18.31
CA LYS A 555 7.14 3.39 17.66
C LYS A 555 6.25 3.45 16.40
N GLY A 556 5.58 4.58 16.18
CA GLY A 556 4.72 4.83 15.02
C GLY A 556 3.36 4.11 15.06
N ARG A 557 3.05 3.38 16.16
CA ARG A 557 1.76 2.72 16.40
C ARG A 557 0.86 3.60 17.25
N LYS A 558 -0.40 3.21 17.39
CA LYS A 558 -1.42 4.03 18.05
C LYS A 558 -2.16 3.27 19.15
N VAL A 559 -2.26 3.88 20.32
CA VAL A 559 -3.07 3.39 21.45
C VAL A 559 -4.40 4.12 21.50
N GLY A 560 -5.52 3.40 21.48
CA GLY A 560 -6.84 3.95 21.78
C GLY A 560 -7.11 3.97 23.27
N VAL A 561 -7.29 5.14 23.85
CA VAL A 561 -7.51 5.30 25.29
C VAL A 561 -8.97 5.67 25.54
N LEU A 562 -9.77 4.72 26.01
CA LEU A 562 -11.16 4.95 26.39
C LEU A 562 -11.19 5.67 27.75
N VAL A 563 -11.78 6.86 27.78
CA VAL A 563 -11.83 7.74 28.95
C VAL A 563 -13.26 8.14 29.30
N THR A 564 -13.51 8.44 30.58
CA THR A 564 -14.78 8.99 31.07
C THR A 564 -14.54 10.09 32.09
N ASP A 565 -15.57 10.89 32.37
CA ASP A 565 -15.50 11.86 33.47
C ASP A 565 -15.06 11.20 34.78
N GLY A 566 -14.23 11.90 35.55
CA GLY A 566 -13.68 11.42 36.81
C GLY A 566 -12.53 10.42 36.67
N VAL A 567 -11.99 10.19 35.45
CA VAL A 567 -10.80 9.36 35.26
C VAL A 567 -9.62 9.86 36.08
N ASP A 568 -8.84 8.93 36.68
CA ASP A 568 -7.63 9.29 37.44
C ASP A 568 -6.61 10.03 36.58
N ALA A 569 -6.41 11.30 36.89
CA ALA A 569 -5.55 12.20 36.10
C ALA A 569 -4.07 11.78 36.12
N GLU A 570 -3.55 11.31 37.26
CA GLU A 570 -2.14 10.93 37.42
C GLU A 570 -1.80 9.68 36.61
N ARG A 571 -2.67 8.65 36.67
CA ARG A 571 -2.49 7.41 35.89
C ARG A 571 -2.66 7.65 34.39
N LEU A 572 -3.63 8.48 33.99
CA LEU A 572 -3.82 8.84 32.59
C LEU A 572 -2.61 9.61 32.04
N ASP A 573 -2.15 10.64 32.74
CA ASP A 573 -0.97 11.41 32.32
C ASP A 573 0.27 10.52 32.20
N ALA A 574 0.48 9.58 33.11
CA ALA A 574 1.59 8.64 33.07
C ALA A 574 1.50 7.72 31.86
N LEU A 575 0.31 7.25 31.50
CA LEU A 575 0.09 6.42 30.31
C LEU A 575 0.39 7.20 29.03
N LEU A 576 -0.15 8.40 28.90
CA LEU A 576 0.09 9.26 27.74
C LEU A 576 1.58 9.61 27.58
N ALA A 577 2.27 9.89 28.69
CA ALA A 577 3.70 10.17 28.69
C ALA A 577 4.52 8.93 28.26
N ALA A 578 4.21 7.75 28.76
CA ALA A 578 4.92 6.51 28.42
C ALA A 578 4.74 6.15 26.92
N VAL A 579 3.53 6.30 26.38
CA VAL A 579 3.27 6.09 24.95
C VAL A 579 4.04 7.08 24.09
N LYS A 580 4.07 8.36 24.48
CA LYS A 580 4.82 9.41 23.79
C LYS A 580 6.34 9.18 23.84
N GLU A 581 6.87 8.72 24.97
CA GLU A 581 8.30 8.39 25.12
C GLU A 581 8.74 7.27 24.18
N GLU A 582 7.89 6.27 23.95
CA GLU A 582 8.13 5.20 22.96
C GLU A 582 8.10 5.73 21.51
N GLY A 583 7.62 6.94 21.27
CA GLY A 583 7.37 7.49 19.93
C GLY A 583 6.12 6.92 19.28
N ALA A 584 5.19 6.44 20.07
CA ALA A 584 3.86 6.00 19.64
C ALA A 584 2.83 7.12 19.81
N MET A 585 1.68 6.99 19.18
CA MET A 585 0.58 7.95 19.22
C MET A 585 -0.53 7.47 20.16
N THR A 586 -1.32 8.41 20.66
CA THR A 586 -2.55 8.13 21.39
C THR A 586 -3.75 8.72 20.67
N ALA A 587 -4.93 8.13 20.88
CA ALA A 587 -6.20 8.77 20.61
C ALA A 587 -7.12 8.59 21.82
N LEU A 588 -7.64 9.68 22.33
CA LEU A 588 -8.62 9.67 23.40
C LEU A 588 -10.00 9.40 22.82
N VAL A 589 -10.62 8.33 23.29
CA VAL A 589 -11.96 7.90 22.90
C VAL A 589 -12.89 8.13 24.09
N ALA A 590 -13.96 8.87 23.87
CA ALA A 590 -14.88 9.22 24.96
C ALA A 590 -16.36 9.07 24.54
N PRO A 591 -17.30 9.04 25.47
CA PRO A 591 -18.74 9.08 25.16
C PRO A 591 -19.16 10.31 24.34
N ALA A 592 -18.42 11.41 24.50
CA ALA A 592 -18.67 12.66 23.76
C ALA A 592 -17.35 13.25 23.24
N VAL A 593 -17.34 13.75 22.00
CA VAL A 593 -16.15 14.35 21.39
C VAL A 593 -15.71 15.66 22.07
N GLY A 594 -16.61 16.31 22.82
CA GLY A 594 -16.27 17.47 23.64
C GLY A 594 -15.22 17.18 24.72
N GLY A 595 -15.05 15.91 25.09
CA GLY A 595 -14.04 15.46 26.04
C GLY A 595 -14.61 15.08 27.41
N VAL A 596 -13.72 15.00 28.39
CA VAL A 596 -14.00 14.57 29.76
C VAL A 596 -13.36 15.46 30.80
N GLU A 597 -13.96 15.55 31.99
CA GLU A 597 -13.37 16.16 33.17
C GLU A 597 -12.56 15.12 33.95
N LEU A 598 -11.28 15.40 34.19
CA LEU A 598 -10.41 14.52 34.96
C LEU A 598 -10.67 14.61 36.48
N SER A 599 -10.15 13.68 37.24
CA SER A 599 -10.29 13.66 38.73
C SER A 599 -9.72 14.89 39.44
N ASP A 600 -8.82 15.63 38.78
CA ASP A 600 -8.22 16.87 39.27
C ASP A 600 -8.93 18.15 38.78
N GLY A 601 -10.05 18.02 38.06
CA GLY A 601 -10.85 19.13 37.54
C GLY A 601 -10.36 19.70 36.20
N ARG A 602 -9.28 19.19 35.62
CA ARG A 602 -8.86 19.54 34.26
C ARG A 602 -9.81 18.98 33.24
N TRP A 603 -10.05 19.74 32.15
CA TRP A 603 -10.78 19.26 31.00
C TRP A 603 -9.83 18.73 29.93
N MET A 604 -10.14 17.56 29.37
CA MET A 604 -9.37 16.94 28.29
C MET A 604 -10.30 16.63 27.13
N GLN A 605 -10.02 17.21 25.95
CA GLN A 605 -10.79 16.99 24.73
C GLN A 605 -10.53 15.58 24.21
N ALA A 606 -11.58 14.90 23.74
CA ALA A 606 -11.45 13.61 23.07
C ALA A 606 -11.15 13.81 21.57
N ASP A 607 -10.39 12.86 21.02
CA ASP A 607 -10.13 12.78 19.57
C ASP A 607 -11.31 12.13 18.84
N GLU A 608 -11.95 11.14 19.48
CA GLU A 608 -13.01 10.34 18.88
C GLU A 608 -14.18 10.15 19.86
N LYS A 609 -15.40 10.21 19.33
CA LYS A 609 -16.56 9.64 20.03
C LYS A 609 -16.48 8.11 19.89
N ILE A 610 -16.88 7.38 20.93
CA ILE A 610 -16.76 5.92 20.97
C ILE A 610 -17.41 5.20 19.78
N ASP A 611 -18.47 5.75 19.19
CA ASP A 611 -19.11 5.20 17.99
C ASP A 611 -18.23 5.34 16.75
N GLY A 612 -17.36 6.38 16.71
CA GLY A 612 -16.45 6.69 15.62
C GLY A 612 -15.02 6.17 15.82
N GLY A 613 -14.67 5.78 17.06
CA GLY A 613 -13.35 5.31 17.45
C GLY A 613 -13.34 3.85 17.94
N PRO A 614 -13.81 2.86 17.17
CA PRO A 614 -13.78 1.47 17.59
C PRO A 614 -12.35 0.94 17.75
N SER A 615 -12.16 -0.05 18.63
CA SER A 615 -10.82 -0.58 18.95
C SER A 615 -10.03 -1.12 17.76
N VAL A 616 -10.69 -1.44 16.64
CA VAL A 616 -10.03 -1.88 15.40
C VAL A 616 -9.13 -0.82 14.78
N MET A 617 -9.35 0.47 15.08
CA MET A 617 -8.54 1.57 14.57
C MET A 617 -7.17 1.70 15.28
N PHE A 618 -6.95 0.98 16.38
CA PHE A 618 -5.78 1.12 17.24
C PHE A 618 -4.97 -0.17 17.30
N ASP A 619 -3.66 -0.06 17.59
CA ASP A 619 -2.75 -1.21 17.69
C ASP A 619 -2.82 -1.86 19.09
N ALA A 620 -3.11 -1.07 20.11
CA ALA A 620 -3.40 -1.49 21.49
C ALA A 620 -4.46 -0.58 22.08
N VAL A 621 -5.06 -0.97 23.19
CA VAL A 621 -6.10 -0.15 23.86
C VAL A 621 -5.84 -0.01 25.35
N ALA A 622 -6.36 1.09 25.93
CA ALA A 622 -6.37 1.30 27.36
C ALA A 622 -7.77 1.76 27.83
N LEU A 623 -8.25 1.18 28.91
CA LEU A 623 -9.55 1.48 29.53
C LEU A 623 -9.29 2.31 30.80
N MET A 624 -9.14 3.62 30.62
CA MET A 624 -8.88 4.58 31.71
C MET A 624 -10.19 5.27 32.06
N VAL A 625 -10.98 4.62 32.91
CA VAL A 625 -12.35 5.05 33.22
C VAL A 625 -12.55 5.18 34.72
N SER A 626 -13.47 6.07 35.14
CA SER A 626 -13.93 6.12 36.53
C SER A 626 -14.91 4.99 36.84
N ALA A 627 -15.23 4.74 38.11
CA ALA A 627 -16.22 3.73 38.53
C ALA A 627 -17.61 4.06 37.96
N GLU A 628 -18.03 5.31 38.02
CA GLU A 628 -19.29 5.81 37.47
C GLU A 628 -19.28 5.68 35.92
N GLY A 629 -18.14 5.99 35.29
CA GLY A 629 -17.94 5.85 33.86
C GLY A 629 -18.02 4.40 33.39
N ALA A 630 -17.41 3.46 34.12
CA ALA A 630 -17.51 2.04 33.83
C ALA A 630 -18.95 1.52 33.95
N ASP A 631 -19.69 2.00 34.95
CA ASP A 631 -21.10 1.64 35.15
C ASP A 631 -22.01 2.19 34.04
N MET A 632 -21.71 3.37 33.50
CA MET A 632 -22.38 3.91 32.33
C MET A 632 -22.03 3.10 31.08
N LEU A 633 -20.75 2.89 30.82
CA LEU A 633 -20.24 2.26 29.59
C LEU A 633 -20.67 0.80 29.45
N LYS A 634 -20.84 0.05 30.55
CA LYS A 634 -21.32 -1.35 30.45
C LYS A 634 -22.74 -1.46 29.85
N ALA A 635 -23.52 -0.39 29.84
CA ALA A 635 -24.82 -0.33 29.16
C ALA A 635 -24.69 -0.04 27.66
N GLU A 636 -23.58 0.58 27.22
CA GLU A 636 -23.33 0.98 25.84
C GLU A 636 -22.79 -0.20 25.01
N PRO A 637 -23.49 -0.60 23.91
CA PRO A 637 -23.02 -1.68 23.03
C PRO A 637 -21.63 -1.43 22.48
N THR A 638 -21.36 -0.22 21.98
CA THR A 638 -20.08 0.16 21.37
C THR A 638 -18.90 0.08 22.34
N ALA A 639 -19.10 0.36 23.63
CA ALA A 639 -18.06 0.21 24.65
C ALA A 639 -17.73 -1.27 24.93
N ARG A 640 -18.76 -2.13 24.94
CA ARG A 640 -18.57 -3.58 25.07
C ARG A 640 -17.85 -4.15 23.87
N ASP A 641 -18.24 -3.73 22.66
CA ASP A 641 -17.60 -4.13 21.40
C ASP A 641 -16.15 -3.65 21.36
N PHE A 642 -15.85 -2.44 21.83
CA PHE A 642 -14.49 -1.91 21.94
C PHE A 642 -13.56 -2.87 22.70
N VAL A 643 -14.03 -3.39 23.83
CA VAL A 643 -13.28 -4.34 24.65
C VAL A 643 -13.23 -5.73 24.03
N ALA A 644 -14.38 -6.26 23.62
CA ALA A 644 -14.50 -7.60 23.04
C ALA A 644 -13.69 -7.76 21.75
N ASP A 645 -13.70 -6.73 20.90
CA ASP A 645 -12.92 -6.71 19.67
C ASP A 645 -11.41 -6.62 19.94
N ALA A 646 -10.98 -5.77 20.88
CA ALA A 646 -9.58 -5.71 21.27
C ALA A 646 -9.07 -7.08 21.77
N PHE A 647 -9.86 -7.78 22.55
CA PHE A 647 -9.57 -9.14 23.02
C PHE A 647 -9.50 -10.12 21.85
N ALA A 648 -10.53 -10.14 21.00
CA ALA A 648 -10.63 -11.06 19.86
C ALA A 648 -9.52 -10.80 18.81
N HIS A 649 -9.01 -9.58 18.72
CA HIS A 649 -7.92 -9.21 17.82
C HIS A 649 -6.53 -9.30 18.48
N LEU A 650 -6.43 -9.99 19.62
CA LEU A 650 -5.16 -10.30 20.31
C LEU A 650 -4.38 -9.06 20.77
N LYS A 651 -5.05 -7.91 20.94
CA LYS A 651 -4.39 -6.67 21.36
C LYS A 651 -3.98 -6.72 22.81
N PHE A 652 -2.93 -5.98 23.16
CA PHE A 652 -2.64 -5.67 24.55
C PHE A 652 -3.68 -4.67 25.05
N ILE A 653 -4.20 -4.91 26.26
CA ILE A 653 -5.28 -4.13 26.87
C ILE A 653 -4.79 -3.65 28.24
N ALA A 654 -4.51 -2.34 28.36
CA ALA A 654 -4.35 -1.74 29.68
C ALA A 654 -5.72 -1.42 30.28
N TYR A 655 -5.87 -1.46 31.60
CA TYR A 655 -7.11 -1.07 32.23
C TYR A 655 -6.89 -0.51 33.64
N ASP A 656 -7.67 0.52 34.00
CA ASP A 656 -7.83 0.95 35.38
C ASP A 656 -8.66 -0.09 36.16
N PRO A 657 -8.38 -0.40 37.42
CA PRO A 657 -9.18 -1.30 38.22
C PRO A 657 -10.70 -1.02 38.23
N ALA A 658 -11.08 0.24 38.07
CA ALA A 658 -12.48 0.66 37.92
C ALA A 658 -13.17 0.13 36.65
N ALA A 659 -12.40 -0.29 35.62
CA ALA A 659 -12.95 -0.82 34.38
C ALA A 659 -13.49 -2.28 34.51
N MET A 660 -13.27 -2.97 35.62
CA MET A 660 -13.71 -4.38 35.81
C MET A 660 -15.16 -4.62 35.44
N PRO A 661 -16.15 -3.80 35.86
CA PRO A 661 -17.55 -4.03 35.47
C PRO A 661 -17.80 -4.01 33.96
N LEU A 662 -17.01 -3.23 33.20
CA LEU A 662 -17.05 -3.20 31.74
C LEU A 662 -16.43 -4.47 31.13
N LEU A 663 -15.28 -4.92 31.67
CA LEU A 663 -14.63 -6.18 31.25
C LEU A 663 -15.53 -7.39 31.49
N GLU A 664 -16.21 -7.44 32.64
CA GLU A 664 -17.21 -8.49 32.98
C GLU A 664 -18.36 -8.47 31.96
N LYS A 665 -18.88 -7.28 31.68
CA LYS A 665 -20.02 -7.14 30.77
C LYS A 665 -19.66 -7.43 29.31
N ALA A 666 -18.44 -7.15 28.91
CA ALA A 666 -17.89 -7.52 27.59
C ALA A 666 -17.58 -9.05 27.51
N GLY A 667 -17.66 -9.78 28.61
CA GLY A 667 -17.49 -11.23 28.65
C GLY A 667 -16.04 -11.71 28.71
N VAL A 668 -15.07 -10.81 28.92
CA VAL A 668 -13.62 -11.11 28.87
C VAL A 668 -12.98 -11.25 30.27
N ALA A 669 -13.67 -10.88 31.34
CA ALA A 669 -13.09 -10.86 32.68
C ALA A 669 -12.64 -12.25 33.22
N ARG A 670 -13.18 -13.35 32.68
CA ARG A 670 -12.77 -14.72 33.02
C ARG A 670 -11.57 -15.21 32.22
N GLU A 671 -11.17 -14.48 31.19
CA GLU A 671 -10.13 -14.83 30.24
C GLU A 671 -8.93 -13.85 30.32
N LEU A 672 -8.76 -13.18 31.51
CA LEU A 672 -7.63 -12.27 31.71
C LEU A 672 -6.33 -13.08 31.65
N ASP A 673 -5.49 -12.68 30.71
CA ASP A 673 -4.18 -13.27 30.45
C ASP A 673 -3.07 -12.21 30.58
N ASP A 674 -1.83 -12.57 30.30
CA ASP A 674 -0.67 -11.67 30.36
C ASP A 674 -0.73 -10.49 29.35
N GLY A 675 -1.71 -10.47 28.45
CA GLY A 675 -1.99 -9.36 27.54
C GLY A 675 -2.87 -8.28 28.17
N PHE A 676 -3.45 -8.53 29.36
CA PHE A 676 -4.14 -7.53 30.16
C PHE A 676 -3.19 -6.95 31.22
N ILE A 677 -3.04 -5.63 31.24
CA ILE A 677 -2.15 -4.93 32.17
C ILE A 677 -2.98 -3.97 33.03
N GLU A 678 -3.13 -4.31 34.31
CA GLU A 678 -3.85 -3.48 35.28
C GLU A 678 -3.00 -2.29 35.70
N ILE A 679 -3.47 -1.05 35.44
CA ILE A 679 -2.80 0.20 35.77
C ILE A 679 -3.21 0.60 37.18
N THR A 680 -2.55 0.06 38.20
CA THR A 680 -2.79 0.37 39.61
C THR A 680 -2.04 1.62 40.09
N GLU A 681 -0.92 1.94 39.45
CA GLU A 681 -0.05 3.09 39.75
C GLU A 681 0.63 3.60 38.49
N PRO A 682 1.09 4.87 38.46
CA PRO A 682 1.69 5.47 37.28
C PRO A 682 2.85 4.68 36.65
N GLY A 683 3.69 4.03 37.46
CA GLY A 683 4.86 3.26 37.00
C GLY A 683 4.51 2.02 36.16
N VAL A 684 3.28 1.53 36.21
CA VAL A 684 2.86 0.36 35.42
C VAL A 684 2.64 0.70 33.94
N ALA A 685 2.36 1.96 33.61
CA ALA A 685 2.15 2.41 32.23
C ALA A 685 3.31 2.04 31.30
N ALA A 686 4.56 2.19 31.76
CA ALA A 686 5.75 1.80 30.98
C ALA A 686 5.77 0.29 30.67
N ARG A 687 5.31 -0.57 31.58
CA ARG A 687 5.22 -2.03 31.36
C ARG A 687 4.23 -2.38 30.26
N PHE A 688 3.11 -1.67 30.20
CA PHE A 688 2.13 -1.83 29.11
C PHE A 688 2.77 -1.51 27.76
N VAL A 689 3.45 -0.37 27.63
CA VAL A 689 4.11 0.03 26.39
C VAL A 689 5.19 -0.98 25.96
N VAL A 690 5.98 -1.49 26.91
CA VAL A 690 6.96 -2.56 26.64
C VAL A 690 6.29 -3.84 26.12
N ALA A 691 5.15 -4.23 26.71
CA ALA A 691 4.40 -5.39 26.23
C ALA A 691 3.89 -5.18 24.80
N CYS A 692 3.41 -3.96 24.47
CA CYS A 692 2.93 -3.59 23.14
C CYS A 692 3.99 -3.73 22.02
N ARG A 693 5.29 -3.73 22.34
CA ARG A 693 6.38 -3.99 21.35
C ARG A 693 6.24 -5.35 20.67
N LYS A 694 5.53 -6.30 21.27
CA LYS A 694 5.21 -7.61 20.65
C LYS A 694 4.06 -7.51 19.64
N LEU A 695 3.43 -6.35 19.51
CA LEU A 695 2.29 -6.00 18.65
C LEU A 695 1.00 -6.75 19.02
N ARG A 696 1.05 -8.06 19.26
CA ARG A 696 -0.11 -8.89 19.63
C ARG A 696 0.26 -9.91 20.70
N HIS A 697 -0.72 -10.25 21.53
CA HIS A 697 -0.61 -11.31 22.51
C HIS A 697 -1.03 -12.66 21.89
N TRP A 698 -0.15 -13.23 21.08
CA TRP A 698 -0.42 -14.45 20.31
C TRP A 698 -0.80 -15.66 21.13
N ALA A 699 -0.37 -15.73 22.41
CA ALA A 699 -0.74 -16.81 23.32
C ALA A 699 -2.27 -16.90 23.57
N ARG A 700 -3.01 -15.80 23.32
CA ARG A 700 -4.48 -15.76 23.44
C ARG A 700 -5.20 -16.47 22.27
N GLU A 701 -4.57 -16.62 21.13
CA GLU A 701 -5.22 -17.13 19.91
C GLU A 701 -5.98 -18.46 20.10
N PRO A 702 -5.45 -19.46 20.83
CA PRO A 702 -6.19 -20.72 21.07
C PRO A 702 -7.50 -20.55 21.85
N ALA A 703 -7.62 -19.51 22.66
CA ALA A 703 -8.84 -19.19 23.41
C ALA A 703 -9.92 -18.53 22.52
N ILE A 704 -9.52 -18.00 21.36
CA ILE A 704 -10.40 -17.33 20.41
C ILE A 704 -10.78 -18.34 19.34
N LYS A 705 -12.03 -18.80 19.36
CA LYS A 705 -12.57 -19.63 18.27
C LYS A 705 -12.79 -18.73 17.05
N GLN A 706 -11.92 -18.85 16.07
CA GLN A 706 -12.07 -18.20 14.77
C GLN A 706 -12.96 -19.02 13.85
#